data_db50df67b9387eaa63231cab558c9152
#
_entry.id   db50df67b9387eaa63231cab558c9152
#
_cell.length_a   1.000
_cell.length_b   1.000
_cell.length_c   1.000
_cell.angle_alpha   90.00
_cell.angle_beta   90.00
_cell.angle_gamma   90.00
#
_symmetry.space_group_name_H-M   'P 1'
#
loop_
_entity.id
_entity.type
_entity.pdbx_description
1 polymer ?
#
loop_
_entity_poly.entity_id
_entity_poly.type
_entity_poly.pdbx_seq_one_letter_code
_entity_poly.pdbx_strand_id
1 'polypeptide(L)'
;MHFNYDVLVIGGGHAGCEAACASANMGAKTCLITMDMNKIAQMSCNPAIGGIAKGQIVREIDALGGQMGLVTDATSIQFRMLNVGKGPAVWSPRAQCDRGKFIWEWRRHLDETENLDIWQDQADELLVEPVSSSSSSSRISSPSSEACVRAIGVRTIWGAELYANSVVVTAGTFLNGLMHIGRKMISGGRIAEPAVPHFTESITRHGVISARMKTGTPVRIDKRSVHFEDLEIQPGENRPYQFSYMNKSGALKQLPCWTVNTNEEVHEILRSGLADSPLYNGQIQSIGPRYCPSIETKLVTFPERDKHPLFLEPEGEDTNEMYLNGFSSSLPMDVQIEALKKMPAFRDIKVYRPGYAIEYDFFDPTQLNHSLESKIIENLFMAGQVNGTTGYEEAGGQGTIAGINAALKAGSAGGDTVNDKTFVLHRDEAYIGVLIDDLVTKGVDEPYRMFTSRAEYRILLRQDDADARLTEKAYELGLVKRERYDWWKEKKQAIEEIETFCQGFAIKPKLINSALEALGTSPLQFGCKLVDLVNRPQLNLTNLSEIIPPLKEVLDRPNNRKEEIAEAAEIRMKYKGYIERERIVAEKMHRLENIKIKGHFNYEELQGLSTECRQKLMKIQPETLAQASRIPGVSPSDINVMLVLMGR
;
A
#
# COMPACT_ATOMS: atom_id res chain seq x y z
N MET A 1 5.53 -10.36 -35.30
CA MET A 1 5.58 -11.49 -34.37
C MET A 1 4.45 -11.24 -33.38
N HIS A 2 3.48 -12.15 -33.29
CA HIS A 2 2.29 -11.96 -32.44
C HIS A 2 2.39 -12.92 -31.26
N PHE A 3 2.24 -12.37 -30.06
CA PHE A 3 2.24 -13.13 -28.82
C PHE A 3 0.87 -12.97 -28.16
N ASN A 4 0.27 -14.06 -27.71
CA ASN A 4 -1.06 -14.04 -27.08
C ASN A 4 -0.96 -14.48 -25.63
N TYR A 5 -1.53 -13.67 -24.76
CA TYR A 5 -1.62 -13.87 -23.31
C TYR A 5 -3.08 -13.69 -22.85
N ASP A 6 -3.36 -14.07 -21.62
CA ASP A 6 -4.63 -13.73 -20.97
C ASP A 6 -4.52 -12.35 -20.34
N VAL A 7 -3.38 -12.05 -19.69
CA VAL A 7 -3.11 -10.78 -19.01
C VAL A 7 -1.74 -10.24 -19.41
N LEU A 8 -1.69 -8.96 -19.80
CA LEU A 8 -0.45 -8.21 -19.93
C LEU A 8 -0.32 -7.20 -18.80
N VAL A 9 0.84 -7.17 -18.14
CA VAL A 9 1.17 -6.21 -17.09
C VAL A 9 2.32 -5.32 -17.57
N ILE A 10 2.12 -4.00 -17.56
CA ILE A 10 3.09 -3.02 -18.06
C ILE A 10 3.76 -2.33 -16.89
N GLY A 11 5.06 -2.57 -16.71
CA GLY A 11 5.89 -1.97 -15.67
C GLY A 11 6.24 -2.94 -14.54
N GLY A 12 7.54 -3.24 -14.38
CA GLY A 12 8.08 -4.16 -13.37
C GLY A 12 8.31 -3.51 -12.00
N GLY A 13 7.47 -2.53 -11.59
CA GLY A 13 7.46 -1.97 -10.23
C GLY A 13 6.67 -2.84 -9.25
N HIS A 14 6.52 -2.38 -7.99
CA HIS A 14 5.83 -3.14 -6.94
C HIS A 14 4.39 -3.52 -7.33
N ALA A 15 3.64 -2.60 -7.97
CA ALA A 15 2.30 -2.89 -8.46
C ALA A 15 2.30 -3.95 -9.56
N GLY A 16 3.23 -3.83 -10.52
CA GLY A 16 3.30 -4.78 -11.64
C GLY A 16 3.74 -6.16 -11.20
N CYS A 17 4.69 -6.27 -10.29
CA CYS A 17 5.13 -7.55 -9.75
C CYS A 17 3.98 -8.28 -9.03
N GLU A 18 3.25 -7.59 -8.16
CA GLU A 18 2.10 -8.18 -7.47
C GLU A 18 0.96 -8.51 -8.44
N ALA A 19 0.66 -7.64 -9.42
CA ALA A 19 -0.37 -7.91 -10.41
C ALA A 19 -0.04 -9.13 -11.27
N ALA A 20 1.21 -9.25 -11.71
CA ALA A 20 1.67 -10.38 -12.52
C ALA A 20 1.60 -11.70 -11.75
N CYS A 21 2.11 -11.72 -10.50
CA CYS A 21 2.00 -12.90 -9.64
C CYS A 21 0.55 -13.28 -9.35
N ALA A 22 -0.31 -12.30 -9.04
CA ALA A 22 -1.71 -12.56 -8.76
C ALA A 22 -2.43 -13.18 -9.96
N SER A 23 -2.26 -12.59 -11.15
CA SER A 23 -2.88 -13.12 -12.38
C SER A 23 -2.38 -14.53 -12.71
N ALA A 24 -1.07 -14.75 -12.67
CA ALA A 24 -0.44 -16.03 -12.99
C ALA A 24 -0.83 -17.13 -12.00
N ASN A 25 -0.88 -16.83 -10.69
CA ASN A 25 -1.30 -17.76 -9.65
C ASN A 25 -2.76 -18.21 -9.79
N MET A 26 -3.62 -17.37 -10.38
CA MET A 26 -5.00 -17.74 -10.75
C MET A 26 -5.09 -18.57 -12.04
N GLY A 27 -3.95 -18.92 -12.64
CA GLY A 27 -3.87 -19.76 -13.84
C GLY A 27 -3.93 -18.98 -15.16
N ALA A 28 -3.98 -17.65 -15.15
CA ALA A 28 -3.94 -16.85 -16.36
C ALA A 28 -2.54 -16.83 -16.97
N LYS A 29 -2.42 -17.06 -18.27
CA LYS A 29 -1.17 -16.89 -19.01
C LYS A 29 -0.79 -15.41 -19.03
N THR A 30 0.17 -15.04 -18.23
CA THR A 30 0.52 -13.65 -17.93
C THR A 30 1.88 -13.27 -18.51
N CYS A 31 2.02 -12.03 -19.00
CA CYS A 31 3.31 -11.48 -19.36
C CYS A 31 3.55 -10.15 -18.66
N LEU A 32 4.69 -10.03 -17.98
CA LEU A 32 5.18 -8.78 -17.38
C LEU A 32 6.16 -8.09 -18.34
N ILE A 33 5.80 -6.90 -18.82
CA ILE A 33 6.65 -6.09 -19.68
C ILE A 33 7.41 -5.08 -18.81
N THR A 34 8.73 -5.09 -18.89
CA THR A 34 9.58 -4.16 -18.13
C THR A 34 10.74 -3.66 -18.98
N MET A 35 11.14 -2.41 -18.79
CA MET A 35 12.26 -1.82 -19.54
C MET A 35 13.62 -2.41 -19.12
N ASP A 36 13.76 -2.81 -17.85
CA ASP A 36 15.01 -3.37 -17.33
C ASP A 36 14.71 -4.46 -16.30
N MET A 37 15.01 -5.71 -16.66
CA MET A 37 14.83 -6.88 -15.80
C MET A 37 15.74 -6.89 -14.56
N ASN A 38 16.81 -6.06 -14.54
CA ASN A 38 17.71 -5.94 -13.39
C ASN A 38 17.25 -4.88 -12.38
N LYS A 39 16.11 -4.23 -12.64
CA LYS A 39 15.54 -3.16 -11.79
C LYS A 39 14.10 -3.43 -11.37
N ILE A 40 13.70 -4.69 -11.44
CA ILE A 40 12.37 -5.16 -11.00
C ILE A 40 12.17 -4.79 -9.53
N ALA A 41 11.01 -4.22 -9.22
CA ALA A 41 10.59 -3.76 -7.89
C ALA A 41 11.64 -2.89 -7.17
N GLN A 42 12.50 -2.17 -7.91
CA GLN A 42 13.54 -1.35 -7.32
C GLN A 42 12.95 -0.28 -6.39
N MET A 43 13.46 -0.22 -5.17
CA MET A 43 13.14 0.82 -4.19
C MET A 43 13.76 2.16 -4.62
N SER A 44 12.99 2.99 -5.31
CA SER A 44 13.46 4.26 -5.89
C SER A 44 13.66 5.35 -4.83
N CYS A 45 12.92 5.29 -3.73
CA CYS A 45 12.99 6.22 -2.62
C CYS A 45 13.69 5.56 -1.42
N ASN A 46 13.01 5.39 -0.28
CA ASN A 46 13.60 4.75 0.90
C ASN A 46 13.71 3.24 0.72
N PRO A 47 14.79 2.60 1.24
CA PRO A 47 14.97 1.16 1.18
C PRO A 47 14.20 0.44 2.30
N ALA A 48 12.90 0.72 2.43
CA ALA A 48 12.07 0.17 3.51
C ALA A 48 10.66 -0.15 3.04
N ILE A 49 10.10 -1.23 3.60
CA ILE A 49 8.72 -1.66 3.41
C ILE A 49 7.96 -1.57 4.74
N GLY A 50 6.69 -1.19 4.67
CA GLY A 50 5.82 -1.06 5.83
C GLY A 50 5.88 0.34 6.47
N GLY A 51 5.52 0.40 7.74
CA GLY A 51 5.29 1.64 8.46
C GLY A 51 3.81 1.88 8.73
N ILE A 52 3.48 3.05 9.28
CA ILE A 52 2.13 3.37 9.76
C ILE A 52 1.09 3.19 8.65
N ALA A 53 0.09 2.35 8.89
CA ALA A 53 -0.92 1.84 7.96
C ALA A 53 -0.38 0.98 6.79
N LYS A 54 0.86 1.17 6.39
CA LYS A 54 1.47 0.47 5.26
C LYS A 54 1.85 -0.96 5.61
N GLY A 55 2.34 -1.19 6.83
CA GLY A 55 2.61 -2.54 7.33
C GLY A 55 1.36 -3.43 7.32
N GLN A 56 0.18 -2.85 7.59
CA GLN A 56 -1.11 -3.54 7.47
C GLN A 56 -1.38 -3.96 6.03
N ILE A 57 -1.15 -3.06 5.06
CA ILE A 57 -1.32 -3.37 3.63
C ILE A 57 -0.40 -4.53 3.21
N VAL A 58 0.86 -4.55 3.64
CA VAL A 58 1.78 -5.67 3.33
C VAL A 58 1.28 -6.99 3.90
N ARG A 59 0.76 -6.99 5.13
CA ARG A 59 0.15 -8.18 5.75
C ARG A 59 -1.10 -8.63 4.99
N GLU A 60 -1.89 -7.70 4.45
CA GLU A 60 -3.06 -7.99 3.61
C GLU A 60 -2.67 -8.54 2.24
N ILE A 61 -1.65 -7.96 1.59
CA ILE A 61 -1.06 -8.50 0.35
C ILE A 61 -0.58 -9.94 0.58
N ASP A 62 0.15 -10.19 1.67
CA ASP A 62 0.64 -11.53 2.01
C ASP A 62 -0.53 -12.50 2.28
N ALA A 63 -1.56 -12.10 3.01
CA ALA A 63 -2.75 -12.90 3.26
C ALA A 63 -3.49 -13.30 1.97
N LEU A 64 -3.44 -12.45 0.96
CA LEU A 64 -3.95 -12.72 -0.40
C LEU A 64 -2.98 -13.55 -1.26
N GLY A 65 -1.81 -13.95 -0.75
CA GLY A 65 -0.84 -14.74 -1.50
C GLY A 65 0.20 -13.94 -2.27
N GLY A 66 0.23 -12.61 -2.09
CA GLY A 66 1.24 -11.73 -2.69
C GLY A 66 2.65 -11.99 -2.16
N GLN A 67 3.65 -11.44 -2.82
CA GLN A 67 5.06 -11.76 -2.62
C GLN A 67 5.81 -10.72 -1.79
N MET A 68 5.29 -9.49 -1.67
CA MET A 68 5.98 -8.38 -1.02
C MET A 68 6.40 -8.70 0.43
N GLY A 69 5.55 -9.39 1.19
CA GLY A 69 5.85 -9.83 2.56
C GLY A 69 7.02 -10.82 2.60
N LEU A 70 7.02 -11.83 1.73
CA LEU A 70 8.06 -12.84 1.62
C LEU A 70 9.42 -12.24 1.24
N VAL A 71 9.42 -11.41 0.19
CA VAL A 71 10.63 -10.73 -0.29
C VAL A 71 11.18 -9.77 0.77
N THR A 72 10.31 -9.05 1.47
CA THR A 72 10.70 -8.15 2.55
C THR A 72 11.40 -8.91 3.68
N ASP A 73 10.82 -10.01 4.12
CA ASP A 73 11.39 -10.82 5.20
C ASP A 73 12.74 -11.43 4.80
N ALA A 74 12.87 -11.92 3.56
CA ALA A 74 14.12 -12.50 3.05
C ALA A 74 15.26 -11.49 2.93
N THR A 75 14.96 -10.20 2.78
CA THR A 75 15.95 -9.14 2.51
C THR A 75 16.04 -8.08 3.60
N SER A 76 15.31 -8.26 4.69
CA SER A 76 15.27 -7.33 5.81
C SER A 76 16.61 -7.26 6.55
N ILE A 77 17.09 -6.04 6.75
CA ILE A 77 18.30 -5.71 7.54
C ILE A 77 17.99 -4.96 8.83
N GLN A 78 16.74 -4.53 9.02
CA GLN A 78 16.23 -4.03 10.30
C GLN A 78 14.72 -4.20 10.34
N PHE A 79 14.20 -4.62 11.49
CA PHE A 79 12.75 -4.71 11.72
C PHE A 79 12.35 -3.90 12.95
N ARG A 80 11.19 -3.23 12.88
CA ARG A 80 10.56 -2.52 14.00
C ARG A 80 9.05 -2.62 13.93
N MET A 81 8.39 -2.76 15.09
CA MET A 81 6.94 -2.58 15.20
C MET A 81 6.66 -1.15 15.66
N LEU A 82 6.04 -0.36 14.80
CA LEU A 82 5.69 1.03 15.10
C LEU A 82 4.35 1.11 15.86
N ASN A 83 4.18 2.19 16.63
CA ASN A 83 2.97 2.48 17.41
C ASN A 83 2.61 1.46 18.50
N VAL A 84 3.55 0.68 19.01
CA VAL A 84 3.28 -0.33 20.04
C VAL A 84 2.58 0.28 21.26
N GLY A 85 3.00 1.45 21.72
CA GLY A 85 2.37 2.16 22.84
C GLY A 85 0.95 2.72 22.58
N LYS A 86 0.46 2.66 21.33
CA LYS A 86 -0.88 3.16 20.94
C LYS A 86 -1.93 2.05 20.82
N GLY A 87 -1.54 0.82 21.05
CA GLY A 87 -2.42 -0.35 21.00
C GLY A 87 -2.50 -1.03 19.62
N PRO A 88 -2.99 -2.30 19.58
CA PRO A 88 -2.88 -3.20 18.42
C PRO A 88 -3.65 -2.73 17.18
N ALA A 89 -4.67 -1.90 17.33
CA ALA A 89 -5.43 -1.33 16.21
C ALA A 89 -4.55 -0.53 15.22
N VAL A 90 -3.38 -0.05 15.66
CA VAL A 90 -2.47 0.78 14.87
C VAL A 90 -1.02 0.28 14.88
N TRP A 91 -0.76 -0.91 15.42
CA TRP A 91 0.55 -1.54 15.29
C TRP A 91 0.89 -1.75 13.83
N SER A 92 2.08 -1.33 13.45
CA SER A 92 2.46 -1.27 12.05
C SER A 92 3.89 -1.78 11.88
N PRO A 93 4.10 -2.96 11.30
CA PRO A 93 5.44 -3.48 11.04
C PRO A 93 6.15 -2.62 9.99
N ARG A 94 7.46 -2.43 10.16
CA ARG A 94 8.36 -1.77 9.21
C ARG A 94 9.67 -2.51 9.16
N ALA A 95 10.15 -2.82 7.96
CA ALA A 95 11.47 -3.37 7.72
C ALA A 95 12.30 -2.46 6.83
N GLN A 96 13.55 -2.27 7.21
CA GLN A 96 14.58 -1.76 6.33
C GLN A 96 15.10 -2.96 5.53
N CYS A 97 15.25 -2.81 4.21
CA CYS A 97 15.66 -3.90 3.34
C CYS A 97 17.02 -3.61 2.69
N ASP A 98 17.76 -4.67 2.38
CA ASP A 98 18.87 -4.60 1.44
C ASP A 98 18.31 -4.41 0.03
N ARG A 99 18.50 -3.22 -0.52
CA ARG A 99 17.94 -2.82 -1.81
C ARG A 99 18.41 -3.68 -2.97
N GLY A 100 19.67 -4.12 -2.95
CA GLY A 100 20.22 -5.00 -3.98
C GLY A 100 19.61 -6.40 -3.92
N LYS A 101 19.60 -6.99 -2.71
CA LYS A 101 19.01 -8.31 -2.48
C LYS A 101 17.49 -8.31 -2.76
N PHE A 102 16.80 -7.21 -2.46
CA PHE A 102 15.36 -7.06 -2.70
C PHE A 102 15.00 -7.18 -4.20
N ILE A 103 15.78 -6.57 -5.09
CA ILE A 103 15.60 -6.70 -6.54
C ILE A 103 15.78 -8.15 -6.99
N TRP A 104 16.85 -8.81 -6.54
CA TRP A 104 17.15 -10.19 -6.90
C TRP A 104 16.12 -11.18 -6.36
N GLU A 105 15.66 -10.97 -5.13
CA GLU A 105 14.65 -11.81 -4.52
C GLU A 105 13.31 -11.68 -5.23
N TRP A 106 12.88 -10.46 -5.60
CA TRP A 106 11.71 -10.26 -6.46
C TRP A 106 11.86 -10.97 -7.81
N ARG A 107 13.02 -10.82 -8.43
CA ARG A 107 13.27 -11.48 -9.70
C ARG A 107 13.17 -13.00 -9.58
N ARG A 108 13.73 -13.59 -8.53
CA ARG A 108 13.63 -15.02 -8.25
C ARG A 108 12.16 -15.46 -8.11
N HIS A 109 11.36 -14.73 -7.34
CA HIS A 109 9.93 -15.02 -7.17
C HIS A 109 9.18 -14.97 -8.50
N LEU A 110 9.44 -14.00 -9.35
CA LEU A 110 8.81 -13.91 -10.67
C LEU A 110 9.23 -15.06 -11.59
N ASP A 111 10.52 -15.41 -11.61
CA ASP A 111 11.05 -16.50 -12.43
C ASP A 111 10.52 -17.89 -11.97
N GLU A 112 10.18 -18.04 -10.68
CA GLU A 112 9.60 -19.26 -10.10
C GLU A 112 8.06 -19.32 -10.21
N THR A 113 7.41 -18.24 -10.63
CA THR A 113 5.94 -18.18 -10.75
C THR A 113 5.48 -18.87 -12.04
N GLU A 114 4.69 -19.92 -11.90
CA GLU A 114 4.08 -20.63 -13.03
C GLU A 114 3.16 -19.69 -13.84
N ASN A 115 3.03 -19.91 -15.15
CA ASN A 115 2.20 -19.13 -16.09
C ASN A 115 2.64 -17.65 -16.26
N LEU A 116 3.85 -17.27 -15.81
CA LEU A 116 4.37 -15.91 -15.91
C LEU A 116 5.58 -15.85 -16.84
N ASP A 117 5.46 -15.10 -17.93
CA ASP A 117 6.56 -14.71 -18.79
C ASP A 117 7.01 -13.28 -18.47
N ILE A 118 8.31 -12.98 -18.66
CA ILE A 118 8.85 -11.63 -18.54
C ILE A 118 9.38 -11.21 -19.91
N TRP A 119 8.95 -10.02 -20.38
CA TRP A 119 9.40 -9.43 -21.64
C TRP A 119 10.12 -8.14 -21.37
N GLN A 120 11.40 -8.05 -21.74
CA GLN A 120 12.19 -6.82 -21.59
C GLN A 120 12.03 -5.93 -22.80
N ASP A 121 11.17 -4.92 -22.68
CA ASP A 121 10.94 -3.88 -23.68
C ASP A 121 10.19 -2.70 -23.05
N GLN A 122 10.04 -1.61 -23.77
CA GLN A 122 9.24 -0.45 -23.41
C GLN A 122 7.89 -0.51 -24.16
N ALA A 123 6.77 -0.50 -23.44
CA ALA A 123 5.46 -0.29 -24.02
C ALA A 123 5.35 1.15 -24.54
N ASP A 124 4.93 1.33 -25.79
CA ASP A 124 4.86 2.61 -26.49
C ASP A 124 3.42 3.01 -26.84
N GLU A 125 2.56 2.03 -27.19
CA GLU A 125 1.18 2.27 -27.59
C GLU A 125 0.24 1.20 -27.02
N LEU A 126 -0.91 1.63 -26.48
CA LEU A 126 -2.01 0.76 -26.15
C LEU A 126 -2.77 0.37 -27.44
N LEU A 127 -2.92 -0.91 -27.69
CA LEU A 127 -3.75 -1.44 -28.79
C LEU A 127 -5.19 -1.59 -28.33
N VAL A 128 -6.11 -1.03 -29.11
CA VAL A 128 -7.56 -1.07 -28.81
C VAL A 128 -8.37 -1.50 -30.03
N GLU A 129 -9.57 -2.04 -29.78
CA GLU A 129 -10.54 -2.31 -30.82
C GLU A 129 -11.93 -1.75 -30.44
N PRO A 130 -12.79 -1.41 -31.42
CA PRO A 130 -14.16 -0.98 -31.16
C PRO A 130 -15.00 -2.12 -30.53
N VAL A 131 -15.83 -1.78 -29.54
CA VAL A 131 -16.81 -2.71 -28.97
C VAL A 131 -18.08 -2.66 -29.80
N SER A 132 -18.49 -3.81 -30.36
CA SER A 132 -19.74 -3.89 -31.10
C SER A 132 -20.97 -3.71 -30.18
N SER A 133 -21.97 -2.94 -30.60
CA SER A 133 -23.15 -2.55 -29.82
C SER A 133 -24.06 -3.70 -29.36
N SER A 134 -23.74 -4.95 -29.72
CA SER A 134 -24.58 -6.11 -29.40
C SER A 134 -24.30 -6.71 -27.99
N SER A 135 -23.31 -6.24 -27.28
CA SER A 135 -22.90 -6.80 -25.96
C SER A 135 -23.13 -5.87 -24.75
N SER A 136 -23.69 -4.66 -24.94
CA SER A 136 -23.88 -3.69 -23.87
C SER A 136 -25.29 -3.67 -23.32
N SER A 137 -25.60 -4.53 -22.34
CA SER A 137 -26.93 -4.56 -21.68
C SER A 137 -27.11 -3.57 -20.51
N SER A 138 -26.18 -2.64 -20.25
CA SER A 138 -26.29 -1.74 -19.08
C SER A 138 -25.46 -0.44 -19.13
N ARG A 139 -25.27 0.20 -20.31
CA ARG A 139 -24.56 1.49 -20.35
C ARG A 139 -25.48 2.63 -20.79
N ILE A 140 -25.41 3.70 -19.99
CA ILE A 140 -26.07 4.98 -20.26
C ILE A 140 -25.36 5.65 -21.42
N SER A 141 -26.09 5.91 -22.47
CA SER A 141 -25.66 6.79 -23.55
C SER A 141 -25.57 8.23 -23.07
N SER A 142 -24.35 8.73 -22.79
CA SER A 142 -24.12 10.17 -22.85
C SER A 142 -24.18 10.64 -24.31
N PRO A 143 -24.59 11.88 -24.60
CA PRO A 143 -24.87 12.34 -25.98
C PRO A 143 -23.65 12.62 -26.86
N SER A 144 -22.44 12.25 -26.46
CA SER A 144 -21.21 12.31 -27.30
C SER A 144 -20.90 10.90 -27.79
N SER A 145 -21.16 10.62 -29.05
CA SER A 145 -20.97 9.33 -29.73
C SER A 145 -19.51 9.00 -30.00
N GLU A 146 -18.69 8.81 -28.96
CA GLU A 146 -17.40 8.12 -29.13
C GLU A 146 -17.64 6.63 -28.99
N ALA A 147 -17.15 5.85 -29.98
CA ALA A 147 -17.28 4.40 -29.98
C ALA A 147 -16.61 3.83 -28.71
N CYS A 148 -17.32 3.01 -27.94
CA CYS A 148 -16.75 2.29 -26.83
C CYS A 148 -15.61 1.40 -27.34
N VAL A 149 -14.44 1.47 -26.72
CA VAL A 149 -13.26 0.70 -27.11
C VAL A 149 -12.83 -0.23 -25.99
N ARG A 150 -12.16 -1.34 -26.34
CA ARG A 150 -11.53 -2.23 -25.38
C ARG A 150 -10.04 -2.41 -25.67
N ALA A 151 -9.24 -2.54 -24.63
CA ALA A 151 -7.83 -2.88 -24.74
C ALA A 151 -7.69 -4.34 -25.20
N ILE A 152 -6.79 -4.56 -26.17
CA ILE A 152 -6.47 -5.87 -26.72
C ILE A 152 -4.97 -6.20 -26.67
N GLY A 153 -4.14 -5.30 -26.19
CA GLY A 153 -2.70 -5.50 -26.11
C GLY A 153 -1.90 -4.22 -26.11
N VAL A 154 -0.61 -4.34 -26.38
CA VAL A 154 0.33 -3.22 -26.48
C VAL A 154 1.28 -3.42 -27.64
N ARG A 155 1.74 -2.31 -28.23
CA ARG A 155 2.90 -2.24 -29.11
C ARG A 155 4.09 -1.70 -28.33
N THR A 156 5.24 -2.35 -28.49
CA THR A 156 6.48 -1.92 -27.87
C THR A 156 7.27 -1.00 -28.78
N ILE A 157 8.29 -0.31 -28.23
CA ILE A 157 9.16 0.61 -28.97
C ILE A 157 9.92 -0.09 -30.11
N TRP A 158 10.21 -1.39 -29.97
CA TRP A 158 10.85 -2.21 -31.00
C TRP A 158 9.85 -2.77 -32.03
N GLY A 159 8.56 -2.43 -31.90
CA GLY A 159 7.50 -2.83 -32.82
C GLY A 159 6.94 -4.23 -32.57
N ALA A 160 7.24 -4.87 -31.44
CA ALA A 160 6.57 -6.09 -31.05
C ALA A 160 5.12 -5.79 -30.63
N GLU A 161 4.17 -6.59 -31.09
CA GLU A 161 2.77 -6.52 -30.66
C GLU A 161 2.46 -7.73 -29.78
N LEU A 162 2.08 -7.43 -28.54
CA LEU A 162 1.65 -8.41 -27.56
C LEU A 162 0.16 -8.23 -27.33
N TYR A 163 -0.62 -9.28 -27.55
CA TYR A 163 -2.08 -9.28 -27.42
C TYR A 163 -2.51 -9.96 -26.13
N ALA A 164 -3.57 -9.44 -25.50
CA ALA A 164 -4.18 -10.06 -24.33
C ALA A 164 -5.66 -9.72 -24.18
N ASN A 165 -6.34 -10.52 -23.37
CA ASN A 165 -7.73 -10.30 -22.99
C ASN A 165 -7.86 -9.16 -21.96
N SER A 166 -6.82 -8.90 -21.18
CA SER A 166 -6.78 -7.79 -20.20
C SER A 166 -5.38 -7.16 -20.14
N VAL A 167 -5.32 -5.84 -19.93
CA VAL A 167 -4.07 -5.07 -19.83
C VAL A 167 -4.05 -4.31 -18.50
N VAL A 168 -2.96 -4.44 -17.73
CA VAL A 168 -2.75 -3.75 -16.45
C VAL A 168 -1.61 -2.76 -16.58
N VAL A 169 -1.86 -1.47 -16.39
CA VAL A 169 -0.86 -0.40 -16.47
C VAL A 169 -0.35 -0.04 -15.08
N THR A 170 0.98 -0.18 -14.88
CA THR A 170 1.66 0.07 -13.60
C THR A 170 2.97 0.85 -13.79
N ALA A 171 2.96 1.84 -14.66
CA ALA A 171 4.15 2.52 -15.20
C ALA A 171 4.90 3.46 -14.22
N GLY A 172 4.45 3.59 -12.97
CA GLY A 172 5.15 4.36 -11.92
C GLY A 172 5.37 5.83 -12.28
N THR A 173 6.64 6.29 -12.26
CA THR A 173 7.03 7.67 -12.56
C THR A 173 7.55 7.84 -14.00
N PHE A 174 7.35 6.85 -14.87
CA PHE A 174 7.99 6.83 -16.18
C PHE A 174 7.19 7.54 -17.28
N LEU A 175 5.85 7.64 -17.16
CA LEU A 175 5.01 8.32 -18.15
C LEU A 175 5.32 9.82 -18.15
N ASN A 176 5.91 10.29 -19.26
CA ASN A 176 6.40 11.66 -19.42
C ASN A 176 7.24 12.15 -18.23
N GLY A 177 8.07 11.25 -17.67
CA GLY A 177 8.90 11.52 -16.51
C GLY A 177 9.88 12.65 -16.76
N LEU A 178 9.94 13.63 -15.84
CA LEU A 178 10.80 14.81 -15.93
C LEU A 178 11.44 15.09 -14.57
N MET A 179 12.76 14.92 -14.50
CA MET A 179 13.55 15.15 -13.28
C MET A 179 14.02 16.58 -13.19
N HIS A 180 14.04 17.15 -11.97
CA HIS A 180 14.44 18.52 -11.70
C HIS A 180 15.51 18.57 -10.60
N ILE A 181 16.61 19.30 -10.87
CA ILE A 181 17.65 19.67 -9.90
C ILE A 181 18.00 21.14 -10.16
N GLY A 182 17.62 22.03 -9.26
CA GLY A 182 17.68 23.46 -9.51
C GLY A 182 16.94 23.80 -10.80
N ARG A 183 17.54 24.63 -11.64
CA ARG A 183 16.97 25.02 -12.94
C ARG A 183 17.09 23.96 -14.04
N LYS A 184 17.82 22.86 -13.81
CA LYS A 184 18.02 21.80 -14.81
C LYS A 184 16.84 20.82 -14.82
N MET A 185 16.42 20.49 -16.04
CA MET A 185 15.37 19.50 -16.30
C MET A 185 15.94 18.40 -17.22
N ILE A 186 15.68 17.14 -16.86
CA ILE A 186 16.17 15.98 -17.62
C ILE A 186 15.02 14.99 -17.76
N SER A 187 14.68 14.63 -18.99
CA SER A 187 13.69 13.58 -19.26
C SER A 187 14.17 12.24 -18.69
N GLY A 188 13.31 11.56 -17.94
CA GLY A 188 13.60 10.26 -17.34
C GLY A 188 12.61 9.93 -16.23
N GLY A 189 12.33 8.66 -16.01
CA GLY A 189 11.48 8.18 -14.91
C GLY A 189 12.23 8.07 -13.59
N ARG A 190 13.53 7.79 -13.65
CA ARG A 190 14.51 7.80 -12.57
C ARG A 190 15.86 8.25 -13.13
N ILE A 191 16.81 8.55 -12.21
CA ILE A 191 18.16 8.92 -12.64
C ILE A 191 18.78 7.78 -13.49
N ALA A 192 19.31 8.14 -14.66
CA ALA A 192 19.86 7.22 -15.67
C ALA A 192 18.86 6.20 -16.27
N GLU A 193 17.55 6.47 -16.20
CA GLU A 193 16.53 5.64 -16.82
C GLU A 193 15.59 6.52 -17.68
N PRO A 194 15.29 6.14 -18.94
CA PRO A 194 14.52 6.96 -19.85
C PRO A 194 13.06 7.12 -19.40
N ALA A 195 12.40 8.17 -19.85
CA ALA A 195 10.96 8.34 -19.74
C ALA A 195 10.24 7.62 -20.89
N VAL A 196 8.93 7.38 -20.71
CA VAL A 196 8.03 6.81 -21.72
C VAL A 196 7.14 7.95 -22.25
N PRO A 197 7.41 8.52 -23.43
CA PRO A 197 6.76 9.76 -23.86
C PRO A 197 5.38 9.55 -24.52
N HIS A 198 5.12 8.45 -25.23
CA HIS A 198 3.95 8.32 -26.10
C HIS A 198 2.79 7.53 -25.47
N PHE A 199 3.08 6.71 -24.47
CA PHE A 199 2.09 5.79 -23.94
C PHE A 199 0.88 6.49 -23.30
N THR A 200 1.08 7.64 -22.63
CA THR A 200 -0.03 8.44 -22.07
C THR A 200 -0.98 8.90 -23.18
N GLU A 201 -0.45 9.41 -24.29
CA GLU A 201 -1.26 9.88 -25.42
C GLU A 201 -2.09 8.75 -26.01
N SER A 202 -1.54 7.54 -26.09
CA SER A 202 -2.25 6.36 -26.61
C SER A 202 -3.49 5.99 -25.79
N ILE A 203 -3.54 6.37 -24.52
CA ILE A 203 -4.67 6.18 -23.61
C ILE A 203 -5.61 7.38 -23.64
N THR A 204 -5.07 8.60 -23.54
CA THR A 204 -5.88 9.84 -23.42
C THR A 204 -6.66 10.18 -24.66
N ARG A 205 -6.21 9.78 -25.87
CA ARG A 205 -6.97 9.93 -27.13
C ARG A 205 -8.33 9.21 -27.12
N HIS A 206 -8.56 8.31 -26.18
CA HIS A 206 -9.83 7.61 -25.99
C HIS A 206 -10.69 8.22 -24.86
N GLY A 207 -10.40 9.45 -24.43
CA GLY A 207 -11.18 10.19 -23.45
C GLY A 207 -10.75 9.99 -21.99
N VAL A 208 -9.71 9.21 -21.71
CA VAL A 208 -9.16 9.07 -20.35
C VAL A 208 -8.44 10.37 -19.95
N ILE A 209 -8.78 10.91 -18.80
CA ILE A 209 -8.19 12.15 -18.27
C ILE A 209 -6.90 11.83 -17.53
N SER A 210 -5.83 12.53 -17.88
CA SER A 210 -4.55 12.52 -17.18
C SER A 210 -4.18 13.89 -16.64
N ALA A 211 -3.32 13.90 -15.62
CA ALA A 211 -2.73 15.11 -15.07
C ALA A 211 -1.31 14.82 -14.59
N ARG A 212 -0.62 15.83 -14.02
CA ARG A 212 0.75 15.64 -13.55
C ARG A 212 0.81 15.66 -12.03
N MET A 213 1.65 14.76 -11.48
CA MET A 213 2.02 14.74 -10.07
C MET A 213 3.53 14.83 -9.90
N LYS A 214 3.95 15.22 -8.70
CA LYS A 214 5.36 15.35 -8.34
C LYS A 214 5.68 14.54 -7.10
N THR A 215 6.83 13.89 -7.12
CA THR A 215 7.47 13.32 -5.93
C THR A 215 8.95 13.69 -5.91
N GLY A 216 9.71 13.18 -4.95
CA GLY A 216 11.14 13.45 -4.87
C GLY A 216 11.90 12.40 -4.07
N THR A 217 13.21 12.45 -4.17
CA THR A 217 14.12 11.57 -3.44
C THR A 217 15.29 12.38 -2.85
N PRO A 218 15.82 11.99 -1.67
CA PRO A 218 16.98 12.64 -1.09
C PRO A 218 18.30 12.16 -1.70
N VAL A 219 19.38 12.81 -1.26
CA VAL A 219 20.76 12.45 -1.59
C VAL A 219 21.09 11.02 -1.15
N ARG A 220 22.08 10.42 -1.83
CA ARG A 220 22.73 9.18 -1.41
C ARG A 220 24.16 9.48 -0.98
N ILE A 221 24.52 9.05 0.22
CA ILE A 221 25.74 9.42 0.94
C ILE A 221 26.68 8.21 1.00
N ASP A 222 27.97 8.46 0.85
CA ASP A 222 29.02 7.44 1.09
C ASP A 222 29.25 7.28 2.60
N LYS A 223 28.91 6.11 3.13
CA LYS A 223 29.10 5.72 4.54
C LYS A 223 30.49 6.02 5.08
N ARG A 224 31.52 5.88 4.25
CA ARG A 224 32.92 6.10 4.62
C ARG A 224 33.27 7.56 4.90
N SER A 225 32.39 8.49 4.52
CA SER A 225 32.54 9.93 4.74
C SER A 225 31.65 10.47 5.88
N VAL A 226 31.04 9.57 6.65
CA VAL A 226 30.15 9.92 7.75
C VAL A 226 30.88 9.76 9.09
N HIS A 227 30.78 10.76 9.95
CA HIS A 227 31.28 10.74 11.32
C HIS A 227 30.18 10.22 12.25
N PHE A 228 30.14 8.90 12.45
CA PHE A 228 29.08 8.22 13.20
C PHE A 228 29.09 8.54 14.70
N GLU A 229 30.22 9.00 15.23
CA GLU A 229 30.35 9.46 16.60
C GLU A 229 29.46 10.66 16.93
N ASP A 230 29.06 11.42 15.92
CA ASP A 230 28.19 12.59 16.03
C ASP A 230 26.69 12.24 15.82
N LEU A 231 26.35 10.95 15.73
CA LEU A 231 25.00 10.48 15.43
C LEU A 231 24.42 9.62 16.57
N GLU A 232 23.12 9.70 16.75
CA GLU A 232 22.40 8.84 17.68
C GLU A 232 21.97 7.54 16.98
N ILE A 233 22.32 6.40 17.59
CA ILE A 233 22.01 5.06 17.05
C ILE A 233 20.53 4.73 17.30
N GLN A 234 19.86 4.26 16.26
CA GLN A 234 18.51 3.71 16.30
C GLN A 234 18.54 2.21 15.99
N PRO A 235 18.51 1.34 17.02
CA PRO A 235 18.57 -0.10 16.82
C PRO A 235 17.27 -0.66 16.25
N GLY A 236 17.36 -1.85 15.66
CA GLY A 236 16.21 -2.67 15.32
C GLY A 236 15.62 -3.39 16.54
N GLU A 237 14.50 -4.09 16.33
CA GLU A 237 13.84 -4.92 17.32
C GLU A 237 13.93 -6.39 16.93
N ASN A 238 14.26 -7.27 17.89
CA ASN A 238 14.11 -8.70 17.69
C ASN A 238 12.67 -9.10 18.00
N ARG A 239 11.94 -9.52 16.95
CA ARG A 239 10.60 -10.08 17.07
C ARG A 239 10.59 -11.49 16.51
N PRO A 240 9.74 -12.39 17.06
CA PRO A 240 9.65 -13.78 16.61
C PRO A 240 8.94 -13.95 15.27
N TYR A 241 8.28 -12.92 14.75
CA TYR A 241 7.59 -12.92 13.46
C TYR A 241 7.83 -11.64 12.68
N GLN A 242 7.53 -11.69 11.38
CA GLN A 242 7.81 -10.65 10.39
C GLN A 242 6.53 -10.31 9.61
N PHE A 243 6.68 -9.99 8.31
CA PHE A 243 5.53 -9.66 7.46
C PHE A 243 4.77 -10.89 6.98
N SER A 244 5.44 -11.90 6.44
CA SER A 244 4.75 -13.04 5.85
C SER A 244 4.28 -14.04 6.90
N TYR A 245 3.05 -14.52 6.72
CA TYR A 245 2.50 -15.63 7.50
C TYR A 245 3.16 -16.98 7.15
N MET A 246 3.87 -17.08 6.01
CA MET A 246 4.51 -18.31 5.54
C MET A 246 5.96 -18.47 6.01
N ASN A 247 6.61 -17.39 6.44
CA ASN A 247 7.98 -17.48 6.92
C ASN A 247 8.04 -18.10 8.32
N LYS A 248 9.05 -18.94 8.53
CA LYS A 248 9.35 -19.45 9.86
C LYS A 248 9.96 -18.33 10.70
N SER A 249 9.54 -18.23 11.95
CA SER A 249 10.12 -17.29 12.89
C SER A 249 11.62 -17.56 13.05
N GLY A 250 12.43 -16.52 13.00
CA GLY A 250 13.88 -16.56 13.17
C GLY A 250 14.42 -15.17 13.48
N ALA A 251 15.59 -15.12 14.12
CA ALA A 251 16.27 -13.86 14.35
C ALA A 251 16.76 -13.28 13.02
N LEU A 252 16.28 -12.10 12.66
CA LEU A 252 16.80 -11.34 11.54
C LEU A 252 18.12 -10.67 11.93
N LYS A 253 19.03 -10.55 10.98
CA LYS A 253 20.18 -9.68 11.13
C LYS A 253 19.68 -8.24 11.27
N GLN A 254 20.13 -7.53 12.32
CA GLN A 254 19.72 -6.17 12.60
C GLN A 254 20.89 -5.22 12.35
N LEU A 255 20.75 -4.30 11.39
CA LEU A 255 21.64 -3.17 11.22
C LEU A 255 21.00 -1.93 11.84
N PRO A 256 21.77 -1.04 12.50
CA PRO A 256 21.21 0.20 13.01
C PRO A 256 20.94 1.20 11.89
N CYS A 257 19.97 2.08 12.15
CA CYS A 257 19.88 3.39 11.50
C CYS A 257 20.39 4.45 12.47
N TRP A 258 20.56 5.67 12.01
CA TRP A 258 21.02 6.79 12.84
C TRP A 258 20.10 7.99 12.69
N THR A 259 19.99 8.78 13.75
CA THR A 259 19.29 10.06 13.70
C THR A 259 20.26 11.21 13.69
N VAL A 260 19.92 12.25 12.95
CA VAL A 260 20.66 13.51 12.87
C VAL A 260 19.65 14.64 12.70
N ASN A 261 19.96 15.84 13.18
CA ASN A 261 19.12 17.01 12.97
C ASN A 261 19.83 18.02 12.07
N THR A 262 19.05 18.75 11.26
CA THR A 262 19.53 19.99 10.64
C THR A 262 19.76 21.05 11.72
N ASN A 263 20.46 22.13 11.38
CA ASN A 263 20.70 23.30 12.23
C ASN A 263 20.45 24.58 11.43
N GLU A 264 20.60 25.74 12.07
CA GLU A 264 20.34 27.04 11.44
C GLU A 264 21.27 27.31 10.25
N GLU A 265 22.56 26.97 10.34
CA GLU A 265 23.50 27.15 9.20
C GLU A 265 23.08 26.33 7.97
N VAL A 266 22.56 25.11 8.18
CA VAL A 266 21.96 24.29 7.11
C VAL A 266 20.78 25.01 6.51
N HIS A 267 19.89 25.58 7.36
CA HIS A 267 18.69 26.27 6.91
C HIS A 267 19.02 27.54 6.11
N GLU A 268 20.02 28.33 6.52
CA GLU A 268 20.46 29.52 5.78
C GLU A 268 20.92 29.18 4.37
N ILE A 269 21.76 28.15 4.22
CA ILE A 269 22.23 27.71 2.91
C ILE A 269 21.07 27.21 2.04
N LEU A 270 20.19 26.38 2.58
CA LEU A 270 19.03 25.90 1.83
C LEU A 270 18.10 27.04 1.41
N ARG A 271 17.87 28.04 2.27
CA ARG A 271 17.08 29.24 1.96
C ARG A 271 17.70 30.08 0.84
N SER A 272 19.04 30.19 0.79
CA SER A 272 19.73 30.92 -0.29
C SER A 272 19.48 30.32 -1.67
N GLY A 273 19.21 29.00 -1.76
CA GLY A 273 18.91 28.29 -3.00
C GLY A 273 17.44 28.34 -3.42
N LEU A 274 16.52 28.88 -2.63
CA LEU A 274 15.06 28.81 -2.91
C LEU A 274 14.67 29.48 -4.24
N ALA A 275 15.35 30.54 -4.66
CA ALA A 275 15.11 31.21 -5.94
C ALA A 275 15.38 30.30 -7.15
N ASP A 276 16.24 29.29 -6.99
CA ASP A 276 16.57 28.30 -8.02
C ASP A 276 15.85 26.95 -7.79
N SER A 277 15.00 26.86 -6.79
CA SER A 277 14.17 25.67 -6.55
C SER A 277 13.07 25.56 -7.59
N PRO A 278 12.93 24.42 -8.27
CA PRO A 278 11.85 24.21 -9.25
C PRO A 278 10.46 24.28 -8.65
N LEU A 279 10.33 24.12 -7.34
CA LEU A 279 9.07 24.25 -6.58
C LEU A 279 8.63 25.70 -6.41
N TYR A 280 9.58 26.66 -6.42
CA TYR A 280 9.31 28.07 -6.12
C TYR A 280 9.60 29.01 -7.29
N ASN A 281 10.30 28.55 -8.34
CA ASN A 281 10.61 29.33 -9.54
C ASN A 281 9.58 29.15 -10.68
N GLY A 282 8.50 28.37 -10.47
CA GLY A 282 7.43 28.14 -11.42
C GLY A 282 7.67 27.00 -12.43
N GLN A 283 8.80 26.27 -12.34
CA GLN A 283 9.06 25.12 -13.21
C GLN A 283 8.10 23.96 -12.92
N ILE A 284 7.88 23.64 -11.64
CA ILE A 284 6.95 22.61 -11.19
C ILE A 284 5.64 23.30 -10.81
N GLN A 285 4.56 22.97 -11.52
CA GLN A 285 3.22 23.45 -11.23
C GLN A 285 2.34 22.38 -10.57
N SER A 286 2.77 21.13 -10.63
CA SER A 286 2.08 20.00 -10.01
C SER A 286 2.24 19.99 -8.49
N ILE A 287 1.24 19.45 -7.79
CA ILE A 287 1.23 19.37 -6.32
C ILE A 287 2.08 18.17 -5.87
N GLY A 288 2.94 18.42 -4.89
CA GLY A 288 3.77 17.38 -4.27
C GLY A 288 3.10 16.76 -3.04
N PRO A 289 3.65 15.64 -2.52
CA PRO A 289 3.06 14.93 -1.40
C PRO A 289 3.15 15.73 -0.08
N ARG A 290 2.01 15.95 0.56
CA ARG A 290 1.87 16.68 1.83
C ARG A 290 2.67 16.05 2.99
N TYR A 291 2.73 14.71 3.03
CA TYR A 291 3.28 13.96 4.16
C TYR A 291 4.74 13.51 3.99
N CYS A 292 5.36 13.85 2.87
CA CYS A 292 6.80 13.72 2.64
C CYS A 292 7.31 14.97 1.92
N PRO A 293 7.18 16.14 2.56
CA PRO A 293 7.63 17.38 1.94
C PRO A 293 9.14 17.36 1.78
N SER A 294 9.63 18.02 0.73
CA SER A 294 11.05 18.27 0.57
C SER A 294 11.57 19.13 1.73
N ILE A 295 12.89 19.14 1.94
CA ILE A 295 13.47 19.94 3.02
C ILE A 295 13.20 21.42 2.83
N GLU A 296 13.26 21.94 1.59
CA GLU A 296 12.91 23.32 1.26
C GLU A 296 11.45 23.63 1.59
N THR A 297 10.52 22.70 1.35
CA THR A 297 9.11 22.88 1.73
C THR A 297 8.94 22.93 3.25
N LYS A 298 9.68 22.13 4.01
CA LYS A 298 9.67 22.19 5.48
C LYS A 298 10.12 23.55 5.99
N LEU A 299 11.18 24.12 5.41
CA LEU A 299 11.71 25.44 5.78
C LEU A 299 10.74 26.58 5.50
N VAL A 300 9.99 26.50 4.41
CA VAL A 300 8.97 27.50 4.06
C VAL A 300 7.72 27.35 4.93
N THR A 301 7.29 26.12 5.20
CA THR A 301 6.05 25.85 5.96
C THR A 301 6.23 26.04 7.47
N PHE A 302 7.43 25.77 8.00
CA PHE A 302 7.75 25.82 9.43
C PHE A 302 9.02 26.67 9.66
N PRO A 303 8.98 27.96 9.32
CA PRO A 303 10.16 28.84 9.38
C PRO A 303 10.68 29.06 10.81
N GLU A 304 9.84 28.84 11.81
CA GLU A 304 10.15 28.98 13.23
C GLU A 304 10.94 27.80 13.82
N ARG A 305 11.11 26.70 13.06
CA ARG A 305 11.82 25.53 13.57
C ARG A 305 13.32 25.65 13.33
N ASP A 306 14.09 25.55 14.40
CA ASP A 306 15.56 25.60 14.37
C ASP A 306 16.20 24.31 13.83
N LYS A 307 15.45 23.21 13.82
CA LYS A 307 15.92 21.91 13.38
C LYS A 307 14.82 21.01 12.84
N HIS A 308 15.20 20.15 11.89
CA HIS A 308 14.36 19.06 11.37
C HIS A 308 15.07 17.72 11.56
N PRO A 309 14.39 16.68 12.08
CA PRO A 309 14.95 15.37 12.25
C PRO A 309 15.12 14.68 10.89
N LEU A 310 16.26 14.00 10.72
CA LEU A 310 16.62 13.19 9.58
C LEU A 310 17.02 11.81 10.06
N PHE A 311 16.89 10.79 9.19
CA PHE A 311 17.32 9.44 9.49
C PHE A 311 18.30 8.98 8.40
N LEU A 312 19.49 8.56 8.85
CA LEU A 312 20.49 7.96 7.97
C LEU A 312 20.30 6.45 7.98
N GLU A 313 19.90 5.90 6.86
CA GLU A 313 19.47 4.51 6.69
C GLU A 313 20.41 3.79 5.71
N PRO A 314 20.95 2.59 6.03
CA PRO A 314 21.76 1.81 5.10
C PRO A 314 20.90 1.30 3.94
N GLU A 315 21.40 1.37 2.71
CA GLU A 315 20.74 0.80 1.54
C GLU A 315 21.04 -0.70 1.33
N GLY A 316 21.88 -1.29 2.15
CA GLY A 316 22.19 -2.72 2.11
C GLY A 316 23.33 -3.10 3.05
N GLU A 317 23.58 -4.40 3.17
CA GLU A 317 24.65 -4.96 4.02
C GLU A 317 26.04 -4.75 3.40
N ASP A 318 26.14 -4.96 2.09
CA ASP A 318 27.39 -5.03 1.34
C ASP A 318 27.65 -3.76 0.51
N THR A 319 26.97 -2.64 0.82
CA THR A 319 27.15 -1.35 0.16
C THR A 319 27.54 -0.26 1.14
N ASN A 320 28.29 0.73 0.66
CA ASN A 320 28.57 1.97 1.39
C ASN A 320 27.49 3.06 1.12
N GLU A 321 26.44 2.75 0.37
CA GLU A 321 25.38 3.70 0.05
C GLU A 321 24.42 3.85 1.23
N MET A 322 24.21 5.11 1.64
CA MET A 322 23.29 5.48 2.72
C MET A 322 22.22 6.40 2.19
N TYR A 323 20.98 6.20 2.62
CA TYR A 323 19.83 7.02 2.32
C TYR A 323 19.59 8.03 3.44
N LEU A 324 19.49 9.33 3.12
CA LEU A 324 19.18 10.36 4.11
C LEU A 324 17.70 10.70 4.12
N ASN A 325 16.91 9.93 4.85
CA ASN A 325 15.47 10.13 4.97
C ASN A 325 15.14 11.47 5.62
N GLY A 326 14.23 12.21 5.01
CA GLY A 326 13.80 13.53 5.49
C GLY A 326 14.51 14.71 4.81
N PHE A 327 15.59 14.46 4.04
CA PHE A 327 16.33 15.45 3.26
C PHE A 327 16.05 15.34 1.74
N SER A 328 14.81 15.03 1.35
CA SER A 328 14.42 15.11 -0.06
C SER A 328 14.53 16.57 -0.53
N SER A 329 15.21 16.80 -1.64
CA SER A 329 15.44 18.16 -2.16
C SER A 329 15.51 18.17 -3.67
N SER A 330 15.08 19.28 -4.26
CA SER A 330 15.29 19.61 -5.68
C SER A 330 16.12 20.87 -5.90
N LEU A 331 16.69 21.42 -4.84
CA LEU A 331 17.64 22.54 -4.91
C LEU A 331 18.85 22.24 -5.79
N PRO A 332 19.60 23.25 -6.27
CA PRO A 332 20.87 23.04 -6.94
C PRO A 332 21.79 22.10 -6.16
N MET A 333 22.57 21.29 -6.87
CA MET A 333 23.39 20.23 -6.26
C MET A 333 24.44 20.78 -5.29
N ASP A 334 25.05 21.91 -5.64
CA ASP A 334 26.01 22.63 -4.79
C ASP A 334 25.38 23.10 -3.48
N VAL A 335 24.17 23.67 -3.54
CA VAL A 335 23.40 24.07 -2.34
C VAL A 335 23.12 22.86 -1.45
N GLN A 336 22.70 21.72 -2.04
CA GLN A 336 22.45 20.50 -1.25
C GLN A 336 23.72 20.03 -0.52
N ILE A 337 24.87 20.00 -1.22
CA ILE A 337 26.13 19.50 -0.66
C ILE A 337 26.68 20.45 0.41
N GLU A 338 26.68 21.77 0.14
CA GLU A 338 27.18 22.75 1.11
C GLU A 338 26.31 22.81 2.38
N ALA A 339 25.00 22.67 2.25
CA ALA A 339 24.11 22.56 3.40
C ALA A 339 24.40 21.30 4.24
N LEU A 340 24.64 20.15 3.60
CA LEU A 340 24.97 18.91 4.32
C LEU A 340 26.27 19.03 5.10
N LYS A 341 27.32 19.70 4.56
CA LYS A 341 28.60 19.90 5.24
C LYS A 341 28.50 20.71 6.53
N LYS A 342 27.41 21.43 6.76
CA LYS A 342 27.16 22.20 7.99
C LYS A 342 26.64 21.35 9.16
N MET A 343 26.35 20.08 8.90
CA MET A 343 26.07 19.12 9.98
C MET A 343 27.38 18.44 10.42
N PRO A 344 27.72 18.40 11.72
CA PRO A 344 28.99 17.84 12.20
C PRO A 344 29.28 16.43 11.65
N ALA A 345 28.29 15.56 11.64
CA ALA A 345 28.44 14.19 11.12
C ALA A 345 28.76 14.13 9.62
N PHE A 346 28.51 15.20 8.87
CA PHE A 346 28.64 15.26 7.41
C PHE A 346 29.67 16.29 6.92
N ARG A 347 30.54 16.78 7.81
CA ARG A 347 31.56 17.80 7.47
C ARG A 347 32.48 17.42 6.29
N ASP A 348 32.77 16.11 6.14
CA ASP A 348 33.62 15.56 5.06
C ASP A 348 32.81 14.77 4.02
N ILE A 349 31.52 15.06 3.88
CA ILE A 349 30.57 14.24 3.13
C ILE A 349 30.95 14.04 1.67
N LYS A 350 30.80 12.80 1.20
CA LYS A 350 30.82 12.41 -0.22
C LYS A 350 29.44 11.91 -0.61
N VAL A 351 28.96 12.37 -1.74
CA VAL A 351 27.61 12.11 -2.26
C VAL A 351 27.73 11.27 -3.52
N TYR A 352 27.04 10.12 -3.58
CA TYR A 352 26.96 9.30 -4.79
C TYR A 352 26.03 9.93 -5.82
N ARG A 353 24.90 10.52 -5.38
CA ARG A 353 23.97 11.27 -6.23
C ARG A 353 23.15 12.26 -5.41
N PRO A 354 22.80 13.41 -6.01
CA PRO A 354 21.98 14.43 -5.35
C PRO A 354 20.53 13.97 -5.20
N GLY A 355 19.77 14.67 -4.36
CA GLY A 355 18.33 14.63 -4.37
C GLY A 355 17.76 15.31 -5.63
N TYR A 356 16.57 14.89 -6.06
CA TYR A 356 15.86 15.48 -7.18
C TYR A 356 14.36 15.37 -7.00
N ALA A 357 13.60 16.27 -7.64
CA ALA A 357 12.18 16.11 -7.84
C ALA A 357 11.91 15.42 -9.17
N ILE A 358 10.82 14.66 -9.25
CA ILE A 358 10.33 14.07 -10.49
C ILE A 358 8.85 14.38 -10.67
N GLU A 359 8.50 14.91 -11.85
CA GLU A 359 7.13 15.02 -12.35
C GLU A 359 6.83 13.89 -13.32
N TYR A 360 5.60 13.40 -13.29
CA TYR A 360 5.14 12.30 -14.13
C TYR A 360 3.64 12.39 -14.35
N ASP A 361 3.12 11.70 -15.36
CA ASP A 361 1.70 11.64 -15.63
C ASP A 361 1.03 10.61 -14.72
N PHE A 362 -0.17 10.94 -14.26
CA PHE A 362 -1.10 10.02 -13.62
C PHE A 362 -2.49 10.16 -14.26
N PHE A 363 -3.33 9.15 -14.09
CA PHE A 363 -4.72 9.16 -14.54
C PHE A 363 -5.65 9.38 -13.35
N ASP A 364 -6.69 10.20 -13.53
CA ASP A 364 -7.67 10.47 -12.46
C ASP A 364 -8.34 9.14 -12.04
N PRO A 365 -8.13 8.66 -10.80
CA PRO A 365 -8.63 7.36 -10.36
C PRO A 365 -10.15 7.31 -10.23
N THR A 366 -10.87 8.43 -10.27
CA THR A 366 -12.35 8.45 -10.30
C THR A 366 -12.92 7.84 -11.59
N GLN A 367 -12.08 7.69 -12.62
CA GLN A 367 -12.40 7.00 -13.88
C GLN A 367 -12.28 5.47 -13.80
N LEU A 368 -11.94 4.94 -12.63
CA LEU A 368 -11.85 3.50 -12.38
C LEU A 368 -13.03 2.99 -11.56
N ASN A 369 -13.39 1.74 -11.80
CA ASN A 369 -14.26 0.95 -10.93
C ASN A 369 -13.47 0.48 -9.68
N HIS A 370 -14.16 -0.05 -8.66
CA HIS A 370 -13.49 -0.64 -7.48
C HIS A 370 -12.64 -1.88 -7.83
N SER A 371 -12.84 -2.49 -8.99
CA SER A 371 -11.97 -3.53 -9.57
C SER A 371 -10.66 -2.97 -10.13
N LEU A 372 -10.49 -1.65 -10.17
CA LEU A 372 -9.43 -0.90 -10.86
C LEU A 372 -9.50 -1.00 -12.39
N GLU A 373 -10.59 -1.51 -12.97
CA GLU A 373 -10.87 -1.44 -14.40
C GLU A 373 -11.32 -0.03 -14.79
N SER A 374 -10.87 0.45 -15.94
CA SER A 374 -11.30 1.73 -16.51
C SER A 374 -12.80 1.71 -16.85
N LYS A 375 -13.51 2.80 -16.54
CA LYS A 375 -14.90 3.04 -16.96
C LYS A 375 -15.00 3.44 -18.43
N ILE A 376 -13.88 3.79 -19.07
CA ILE A 376 -13.81 4.38 -20.42
C ILE A 376 -13.32 3.35 -21.44
N ILE A 377 -12.25 2.61 -21.11
CA ILE A 377 -11.66 1.59 -21.97
C ILE A 377 -11.86 0.24 -21.30
N GLU A 378 -12.63 -0.66 -21.91
CA GLU A 378 -12.85 -2.02 -21.37
C GLU A 378 -11.54 -2.81 -21.34
N ASN A 379 -11.41 -3.74 -20.39
CA ASN A 379 -10.24 -4.62 -20.20
C ASN A 379 -8.93 -3.89 -19.86
N LEU A 380 -8.98 -2.58 -19.61
CA LEU A 380 -7.84 -1.78 -19.15
C LEU A 380 -7.92 -1.58 -17.65
N PHE A 381 -6.92 -2.04 -16.93
CA PHE A 381 -6.76 -1.86 -15.49
C PHE A 381 -5.57 -0.92 -15.21
N MET A 382 -5.64 -0.17 -14.11
CA MET A 382 -4.58 0.73 -13.70
C MET A 382 -4.27 0.54 -12.22
N ALA A 383 -2.98 0.45 -11.85
CA ALA A 383 -2.59 0.23 -10.46
C ALA A 383 -1.30 0.96 -10.09
N GLY A 384 -1.22 1.37 -8.83
CA GLY A 384 -0.04 2.00 -8.27
C GLY A 384 0.04 3.50 -8.53
N GLN A 385 1.22 3.99 -8.81
CA GLN A 385 1.50 5.43 -8.86
C GLN A 385 0.78 6.16 -10.00
N VAL A 386 0.44 5.45 -11.07
CA VAL A 386 -0.36 5.97 -12.18
C VAL A 386 -1.79 6.37 -11.77
N ASN A 387 -2.26 5.92 -10.59
CA ASN A 387 -3.53 6.31 -9.97
C ASN A 387 -3.35 7.45 -8.95
N GLY A 388 -2.21 8.15 -8.96
CA GLY A 388 -1.96 9.27 -8.06
C GLY A 388 -1.59 8.87 -6.63
N THR A 389 -1.13 7.65 -6.37
CA THR A 389 -0.63 7.23 -5.06
C THR A 389 0.89 7.35 -4.95
N THR A 390 1.42 7.45 -3.71
CA THR A 390 2.85 7.34 -3.44
C THR A 390 3.11 6.35 -2.31
N GLY A 391 3.82 5.28 -2.61
CA GLY A 391 4.25 4.25 -1.67
C GLY A 391 4.26 2.87 -2.33
N TYR A 392 5.23 2.06 -1.94
CA TYR A 392 5.41 0.71 -2.49
C TYR A 392 4.24 -0.20 -2.11
N GLU A 393 3.76 -0.05 -0.89
CA GLU A 393 2.69 -0.85 -0.31
C GLU A 393 1.33 -0.52 -0.95
N GLU A 394 1.05 0.77 -1.14
CA GLU A 394 -0.13 1.23 -1.86
C GLU A 394 -0.12 0.73 -3.31
N ALA A 395 1.06 0.72 -3.93
CA ALA A 395 1.24 0.19 -5.28
C ALA A 395 1.02 -1.33 -5.31
N GLY A 396 1.63 -2.07 -4.39
CA GLY A 396 1.45 -3.53 -4.27
C GLY A 396 0.00 -3.93 -4.03
N GLY A 397 -0.69 -3.27 -3.08
CA GLY A 397 -2.10 -3.54 -2.80
C GLY A 397 -3.01 -3.33 -4.01
N GLN A 398 -2.83 -2.22 -4.73
CA GLN A 398 -3.56 -1.98 -5.98
C GLN A 398 -3.20 -3.01 -7.05
N GLY A 399 -1.90 -3.34 -7.18
CA GLY A 399 -1.43 -4.35 -8.13
C GLY A 399 -2.09 -5.70 -7.90
N THR A 400 -2.15 -6.16 -6.66
CA THR A 400 -2.82 -7.42 -6.29
C THR A 400 -4.28 -7.42 -6.73
N ILE A 401 -5.04 -6.36 -6.43
CA ILE A 401 -6.47 -6.27 -6.81
C ILE A 401 -6.65 -6.17 -8.33
N ALA A 402 -5.84 -5.36 -9.01
CA ALA A 402 -5.90 -5.24 -10.47
C ALA A 402 -5.56 -6.57 -11.16
N GLY A 403 -4.53 -7.28 -10.69
CA GLY A 403 -4.14 -8.58 -11.23
C GLY A 403 -5.22 -9.65 -11.05
N ILE A 404 -5.84 -9.72 -9.87
CA ILE A 404 -6.97 -10.63 -9.61
C ILE A 404 -8.11 -10.34 -10.60
N ASN A 405 -8.53 -9.08 -10.71
CA ASN A 405 -9.66 -8.72 -11.56
C ASN A 405 -9.35 -8.85 -13.06
N ALA A 406 -8.11 -8.58 -13.47
CA ALA A 406 -7.66 -8.81 -14.85
C ALA A 406 -7.73 -10.30 -15.22
N ALA A 407 -7.31 -11.20 -14.32
CA ALA A 407 -7.42 -12.64 -14.52
C ALA A 407 -8.88 -13.12 -14.56
N LEU A 408 -9.74 -12.64 -13.66
CA LEU A 408 -11.18 -12.95 -13.67
C LEU A 408 -11.84 -12.50 -14.99
N LYS A 409 -11.50 -11.31 -15.46
CA LYS A 409 -12.02 -10.76 -16.72
C LYS A 409 -11.56 -11.57 -17.92
N ALA A 410 -10.28 -11.94 -17.96
CA ALA A 410 -9.71 -12.75 -19.05
C ALA A 410 -10.32 -14.15 -19.11
N GLY A 411 -10.58 -14.80 -17.97
CA GLY A 411 -11.25 -16.10 -17.90
C GLY A 411 -12.70 -16.08 -18.39
N SER A 412 -13.41 -14.97 -18.28
CA SER A 412 -14.78 -14.81 -18.76
C SER A 412 -14.90 -14.72 -20.29
N ALA A 413 -13.80 -14.46 -21.01
CA ALA A 413 -13.78 -14.37 -22.47
C ALA A 413 -13.93 -15.75 -23.16
N GLY A 414 -13.83 -16.87 -22.42
CA GLY A 414 -13.94 -18.24 -22.94
C GLY A 414 -15.37 -18.77 -23.21
N GLY A 415 -16.41 -17.96 -23.05
CA GLY A 415 -17.77 -18.30 -23.54
C GLY A 415 -18.68 -19.08 -22.59
N ASP A 416 -18.22 -19.49 -21.43
CA ASP A 416 -19.13 -19.93 -20.37
C ASP A 416 -19.71 -18.71 -19.67
N THR A 417 -21.04 -18.69 -19.47
CA THR A 417 -21.79 -17.68 -18.73
C THR A 417 -21.40 -17.69 -17.24
N VAL A 418 -20.11 -17.47 -16.96
CA VAL A 418 -19.64 -17.18 -15.61
C VAL A 418 -20.03 -15.75 -15.34
N ASN A 419 -20.93 -15.55 -14.36
CA ASN A 419 -21.26 -14.26 -13.80
C ASN A 419 -20.06 -13.31 -13.85
N ASP A 420 -20.31 -12.04 -14.17
CA ASP A 420 -19.37 -10.90 -14.14
C ASP A 420 -18.81 -10.74 -12.71
N LYS A 421 -17.99 -11.73 -12.26
CA LYS A 421 -17.45 -11.76 -10.91
C LYS A 421 -16.27 -10.80 -10.84
N THR A 422 -16.48 -9.71 -10.11
CA THR A 422 -15.40 -8.80 -9.73
C THR A 422 -15.01 -9.07 -8.26
N PHE A 423 -13.71 -8.99 -7.97
CA PHE A 423 -13.19 -9.06 -6.60
C PHE A 423 -12.99 -7.65 -6.06
N VAL A 424 -13.74 -7.30 -5.05
CA VAL A 424 -13.68 -5.99 -4.38
C VAL A 424 -13.56 -6.23 -2.88
N LEU A 425 -12.63 -5.51 -2.24
CA LEU A 425 -12.50 -5.46 -0.79
C LEU A 425 -13.18 -4.21 -0.25
N HIS A 426 -14.00 -4.39 0.77
CA HIS A 426 -14.69 -3.30 1.45
C HIS A 426 -13.80 -2.61 2.50
N ARG A 427 -14.21 -1.40 2.92
CA ARG A 427 -13.46 -0.55 3.87
C ARG A 427 -13.32 -1.16 5.27
N ASP A 428 -14.18 -2.06 5.66
CA ASP A 428 -14.16 -2.80 6.93
C ASP A 428 -13.46 -4.17 6.82
N GLU A 429 -13.06 -4.57 5.61
CA GLU A 429 -12.36 -5.82 5.34
C GLU A 429 -10.85 -5.65 5.20
N ALA A 430 -10.40 -4.53 4.62
CA ALA A 430 -8.98 -4.31 4.37
C ALA A 430 -8.61 -2.83 4.24
N TYR A 431 -7.38 -2.46 4.63
CA TYR A 431 -6.77 -1.17 4.26
C TYR A 431 -6.66 -1.00 2.75
N ILE A 432 -6.46 -2.10 2.00
CA ILE A 432 -6.50 -2.11 0.53
C ILE A 432 -7.90 -1.66 0.05
N GLY A 433 -8.96 -2.12 0.71
CA GLY A 433 -10.32 -1.67 0.41
C GLY A 433 -10.53 -0.18 0.70
N VAL A 434 -10.03 0.32 1.83
CA VAL A 434 -10.05 1.76 2.16
C VAL A 434 -9.29 2.58 1.11
N LEU A 435 -8.10 2.11 0.71
CA LEU A 435 -7.26 2.74 -0.31
C LEU A 435 -8.00 2.91 -1.64
N ILE A 436 -8.53 1.81 -2.16
CA ILE A 436 -9.19 1.80 -3.48
C ILE A 436 -10.47 2.63 -3.44
N ASP A 437 -11.29 2.46 -2.41
CA ASP A 437 -12.52 3.26 -2.26
C ASP A 437 -12.22 4.76 -2.18
N ASP A 438 -11.20 5.18 -1.41
CA ASP A 438 -10.79 6.60 -1.36
C ASP A 438 -10.37 7.12 -2.76
N LEU A 439 -9.61 6.33 -3.52
CA LEU A 439 -9.15 6.72 -4.86
C LEU A 439 -10.33 6.90 -5.84
N VAL A 440 -11.17 5.89 -5.96
CA VAL A 440 -12.22 5.88 -7.00
C VAL A 440 -13.43 6.76 -6.66
N THR A 441 -13.65 7.06 -5.37
CA THR A 441 -14.80 7.88 -4.93
C THR A 441 -14.43 9.33 -4.65
N LYS A 442 -13.25 9.60 -4.07
CA LYS A 442 -12.83 10.96 -3.69
C LYS A 442 -11.89 11.58 -4.71
N GLY A 443 -11.21 10.74 -5.51
CA GLY A 443 -10.11 11.21 -6.35
C GLY A 443 -8.89 11.64 -5.54
N VAL A 444 -7.96 12.30 -6.22
CA VAL A 444 -6.71 12.77 -5.63
C VAL A 444 -6.39 14.19 -6.09
N ASP A 445 -6.26 15.11 -5.14
CA ASP A 445 -5.78 16.48 -5.41
C ASP A 445 -4.26 16.58 -5.18
N GLU A 446 -3.70 15.68 -4.37
CA GLU A 446 -2.27 15.55 -4.06
C GLU A 446 -1.90 14.05 -4.03
N PRO A 447 -0.60 13.69 -4.16
CA PRO A 447 -0.21 12.28 -4.09
C PRO A 447 -0.75 11.57 -2.84
N TYR A 448 -1.63 10.60 -3.04
CA TYR A 448 -2.32 9.89 -1.96
C TYR A 448 -1.35 9.02 -1.17
N ARG A 449 -1.50 9.04 0.16
CA ARG A 449 -0.85 8.12 1.09
C ARG A 449 -1.85 7.53 2.08
N MET A 450 -1.67 6.25 2.39
CA MET A 450 -2.45 5.59 3.43
C MET A 450 -1.96 5.97 4.83
N PHE A 451 -2.91 6.25 5.72
CA PHE A 451 -2.71 6.47 7.15
C PHE A 451 -3.80 5.74 7.93
N THR A 452 -3.49 5.41 9.19
CA THR A 452 -4.48 4.78 10.07
C THR A 452 -5.72 5.64 10.31
N SER A 453 -5.60 6.97 10.18
CA SER A 453 -6.73 7.90 10.31
C SER A 453 -7.74 7.84 9.17
N ARG A 454 -7.37 7.25 8.01
CA ARG A 454 -8.29 7.08 6.88
C ARG A 454 -9.24 5.89 7.05
N ALA A 455 -8.88 4.93 7.89
CA ALA A 455 -9.70 3.76 8.19
C ALA A 455 -10.60 4.04 9.39
N GLU A 456 -11.91 3.95 9.19
CA GLU A 456 -12.93 4.12 10.23
C GLU A 456 -12.89 2.93 11.21
N TYR A 457 -12.74 1.72 10.68
CA TYR A 457 -12.86 0.45 11.42
C TYR A 457 -11.50 -0.14 11.79
N ARG A 458 -10.55 0.67 12.27
CA ARG A 458 -9.14 0.27 12.51
C ARG A 458 -8.98 -0.97 13.38
N ILE A 459 -9.85 -1.18 14.36
CA ILE A 459 -9.79 -2.35 15.23
C ILE A 459 -10.15 -3.66 14.51
N LEU A 460 -10.87 -3.56 13.38
CA LEU A 460 -11.19 -4.70 12.52
C LEU A 460 -10.07 -4.97 11.49
N LEU A 461 -9.20 -3.97 11.23
CA LEU A 461 -8.19 -4.01 10.17
C LEU A 461 -6.76 -4.16 10.72
N ARG A 462 -6.61 -4.88 11.84
CA ARG A 462 -5.31 -5.06 12.47
C ARG A 462 -4.37 -5.88 11.59
N GLN A 463 -3.07 -5.64 11.78
CA GLN A 463 -2.02 -6.37 11.06
C GLN A 463 -1.91 -7.85 11.47
N ASP A 464 -2.31 -8.19 12.70
CA ASP A 464 -2.22 -9.53 13.26
C ASP A 464 -3.26 -10.51 12.71
N ASP A 465 -4.39 -10.00 12.17
CA ASP A 465 -5.52 -10.81 11.72
C ASP A 465 -5.85 -10.68 10.22
N ALA A 466 -4.94 -10.14 9.40
CA ALA A 466 -5.18 -10.01 7.97
C ALA A 466 -5.44 -11.37 7.29
N ASP A 467 -4.74 -12.42 7.70
CA ASP A 467 -4.96 -13.79 7.24
C ASP A 467 -6.38 -14.31 7.57
N ALA A 468 -6.87 -14.00 8.76
CA ALA A 468 -8.22 -14.39 9.18
C ALA A 468 -9.35 -13.71 8.36
N ARG A 469 -9.05 -12.54 7.78
CA ARG A 469 -10.00 -11.78 6.96
C ARG A 469 -9.93 -12.16 5.48
N LEU A 470 -8.76 -12.51 4.95
CA LEU A 470 -8.49 -12.53 3.51
C LEU A 470 -8.06 -13.89 2.95
N THR A 471 -7.40 -14.76 3.73
CA THR A 471 -6.80 -16.00 3.18
C THR A 471 -7.85 -17.00 2.67
N GLU A 472 -9.02 -17.10 3.33
CA GLU A 472 -10.10 -17.97 2.84
C GLU A 472 -10.65 -17.50 1.49
N LYS A 473 -10.89 -16.19 1.35
CA LYS A 473 -11.33 -15.58 0.07
C LYS A 473 -10.30 -15.80 -1.04
N ALA A 474 -9.01 -15.66 -0.71
CA ALA A 474 -7.92 -15.89 -1.66
C ALA A 474 -7.84 -17.37 -2.11
N TYR A 475 -8.10 -18.30 -1.20
CA TYR A 475 -8.14 -19.72 -1.52
C TYR A 475 -9.34 -20.08 -2.43
N GLU A 476 -10.51 -19.53 -2.16
CA GLU A 476 -11.72 -19.71 -2.98
C GLU A 476 -11.55 -19.16 -4.41
N LEU A 477 -10.74 -18.12 -4.58
CA LEU A 477 -10.36 -17.55 -5.89
C LEU A 477 -9.28 -18.37 -6.62
N GLY A 478 -8.67 -19.36 -5.97
CA GLY A 478 -7.53 -20.09 -6.52
C GLY A 478 -6.21 -19.31 -6.48
N LEU A 479 -6.18 -18.17 -5.78
CA LEU A 479 -5.01 -17.27 -5.70
C LEU A 479 -3.91 -17.81 -4.78
N VAL A 480 -4.28 -18.54 -3.73
CA VAL A 480 -3.35 -19.16 -2.78
C VAL A 480 -3.39 -20.68 -2.84
N LYS A 481 -2.21 -21.32 -2.67
CA LYS A 481 -2.06 -22.77 -2.63
C LYS A 481 -2.59 -23.37 -1.32
N ARG A 482 -2.88 -24.66 -1.35
CA ARG A 482 -3.42 -25.45 -0.23
C ARG A 482 -2.58 -25.31 1.06
N GLU A 483 -1.25 -25.24 0.94
CA GLU A 483 -0.34 -25.12 2.09
C GLU A 483 -0.63 -23.86 2.94
N ARG A 484 -0.81 -22.69 2.31
CA ARG A 484 -1.14 -21.43 3.02
C ARG A 484 -2.51 -21.52 3.69
N TYR A 485 -3.49 -22.11 3.01
CA TYR A 485 -4.84 -22.30 3.57
C TYR A 485 -4.85 -23.22 4.77
N ASP A 486 -4.13 -24.35 4.70
CA ASP A 486 -4.03 -25.30 5.80
C ASP A 486 -3.29 -24.67 7.00
N TRP A 487 -2.22 -23.91 6.76
CA TRP A 487 -1.53 -23.14 7.78
C TRP A 487 -2.46 -22.13 8.48
N TRP A 488 -3.26 -21.39 7.73
CA TRP A 488 -4.24 -20.48 8.31
C TRP A 488 -5.27 -21.21 9.17
N LYS A 489 -5.75 -22.37 8.75
CA LYS A 489 -6.68 -23.19 9.54
C LYS A 489 -6.07 -23.68 10.85
N GLU A 490 -4.82 -24.13 10.83
CA GLU A 490 -4.08 -24.53 12.04
C GLU A 490 -3.92 -23.35 13.00
N LYS A 491 -3.54 -22.17 12.50
CA LYS A 491 -3.45 -20.94 13.31
C LYS A 491 -4.79 -20.58 13.93
N LYS A 492 -5.87 -20.59 13.15
CA LYS A 492 -7.23 -20.29 13.59
C LYS A 492 -7.65 -21.23 14.74
N GLN A 493 -7.46 -22.53 14.53
CA GLN A 493 -7.78 -23.55 15.54
C GLN A 493 -6.97 -23.34 16.83
N ALA A 494 -5.67 -23.08 16.72
CA ALA A 494 -4.82 -22.84 17.89
C ALA A 494 -5.25 -21.61 18.69
N ILE A 495 -5.63 -20.51 18.02
CA ILE A 495 -6.20 -19.33 18.68
C ILE A 495 -7.50 -19.67 19.43
N GLU A 496 -8.42 -20.39 18.79
CA GLU A 496 -9.69 -20.81 19.37
C GLU A 496 -9.50 -21.75 20.58
N GLU A 497 -8.51 -22.65 20.54
CA GLU A 497 -8.13 -23.50 21.67
C GLU A 497 -7.63 -22.69 22.86
N ILE A 498 -6.76 -21.69 22.64
CA ILE A 498 -6.27 -20.79 23.69
C ILE A 498 -7.42 -19.99 24.31
N GLU A 499 -8.29 -19.40 23.49
CA GLU A 499 -9.45 -18.65 23.97
C GLU A 499 -10.41 -19.54 24.81
N THR A 500 -10.71 -20.74 24.30
CA THR A 500 -11.58 -21.69 24.99
C THR A 500 -10.99 -22.12 26.34
N PHE A 501 -9.68 -22.40 26.37
CA PHE A 501 -8.98 -22.71 27.61
C PHE A 501 -9.08 -21.56 28.62
N CYS A 502 -8.78 -20.32 28.20
CA CYS A 502 -8.85 -19.15 29.08
C CYS A 502 -10.25 -18.87 29.61
N GLN A 503 -11.29 -19.11 28.82
CA GLN A 503 -12.70 -18.98 29.23
C GLN A 503 -13.15 -20.11 30.17
N GLY A 504 -12.60 -21.32 30.03
CA GLY A 504 -12.91 -22.49 30.81
C GLY A 504 -12.16 -22.56 32.14
N PHE A 505 -10.89 -22.19 32.17
CA PHE A 505 -9.99 -22.41 33.31
C PHE A 505 -10.28 -21.45 34.45
N ALA A 506 -10.57 -22.03 35.65
CA ALA A 506 -10.85 -21.27 36.86
C ALA A 506 -9.60 -21.18 37.77
N ILE A 507 -9.33 -20.01 38.28
CA ILE A 507 -8.17 -19.70 39.12
C ILE A 507 -8.64 -19.32 40.53
N LYS A 508 -7.96 -19.87 41.54
CA LYS A 508 -8.20 -19.55 42.95
C LYS A 508 -7.18 -18.51 43.44
N PRO A 509 -7.58 -17.55 44.31
CA PRO A 509 -6.69 -16.49 44.84
C PRO A 509 -5.37 -17.02 45.43
N LYS A 510 -5.45 -18.13 46.19
CA LYS A 510 -4.26 -18.73 46.86
C LYS A 510 -3.15 -19.16 45.88
N LEU A 511 -3.48 -19.40 44.62
CA LEU A 511 -2.50 -19.90 43.63
C LEU A 511 -1.79 -18.78 42.89
N ILE A 512 -2.33 -17.56 42.85
CA ILE A 512 -1.84 -16.54 41.95
C ILE A 512 -1.60 -15.17 42.61
N ASN A 513 -2.18 -14.88 43.79
CA ASN A 513 -2.13 -13.52 44.36
C ASN A 513 -0.71 -12.98 44.58
N SER A 514 0.23 -13.80 45.07
CA SER A 514 1.62 -13.37 45.24
C SER A 514 2.28 -12.97 43.91
N ALA A 515 1.95 -13.68 42.82
CA ALA A 515 2.46 -13.36 41.50
C ALA A 515 1.75 -12.13 40.91
N LEU A 516 0.45 -11.93 41.16
CA LEU A 516 -0.26 -10.72 40.71
C LEU A 516 0.30 -9.47 41.37
N GLU A 517 0.63 -9.52 42.67
CA GLU A 517 1.27 -8.41 43.37
C GLU A 517 2.66 -8.11 42.80
N ALA A 518 3.47 -9.15 42.51
CA ALA A 518 4.77 -9.00 41.87
C ALA A 518 4.69 -8.40 40.45
N LEU A 519 3.61 -8.67 39.73
CA LEU A 519 3.32 -8.09 38.42
C LEU A 519 2.61 -6.73 38.48
N GLY A 520 2.46 -6.13 39.67
CA GLY A 520 1.92 -4.78 39.86
C GLY A 520 0.40 -4.68 39.64
N THR A 521 -0.35 -5.78 39.82
CA THR A 521 -1.81 -5.79 39.69
C THR A 521 -2.49 -6.24 40.99
N SER A 522 -3.74 -5.84 41.20
CA SER A 522 -4.50 -6.12 42.42
C SER A 522 -4.72 -7.62 42.62
N PRO A 523 -4.56 -8.15 43.84
CA PRO A 523 -4.87 -9.54 44.17
C PRO A 523 -6.36 -9.85 44.01
N LEU A 524 -6.67 -11.13 43.78
CA LEU A 524 -8.04 -11.61 43.66
C LEU A 524 -8.66 -11.79 45.07
N GLN A 525 -9.88 -11.36 45.24
CA GLN A 525 -10.68 -11.64 46.44
C GLN A 525 -11.41 -12.99 46.32
N PHE A 526 -11.87 -13.32 45.13
CA PHE A 526 -12.61 -14.55 44.79
C PHE A 526 -11.98 -15.22 43.57
N GLY A 527 -12.32 -16.50 43.38
CA GLY A 527 -11.91 -17.18 42.12
C GLY A 527 -12.53 -16.53 40.89
N CYS A 528 -11.79 -16.50 39.81
CA CYS A 528 -12.24 -15.97 38.52
C CYS A 528 -11.82 -16.90 37.38
N LYS A 529 -12.27 -16.62 36.16
CA LYS A 529 -11.76 -17.27 34.95
C LYS A 529 -10.44 -16.64 34.51
N LEU A 530 -9.60 -17.43 33.84
CA LEU A 530 -8.29 -16.96 33.37
C LEU A 530 -8.45 -15.78 32.42
N VAL A 531 -9.48 -15.78 31.56
CA VAL A 531 -9.77 -14.67 30.65
C VAL A 531 -9.96 -13.33 31.39
N ASP A 532 -10.48 -13.32 32.61
CA ASP A 532 -10.63 -12.10 33.42
C ASP A 532 -9.27 -11.52 33.84
N LEU A 533 -8.27 -12.37 34.02
CA LEU A 533 -6.91 -11.96 34.30
C LEU A 533 -6.20 -11.48 33.00
N VAL A 534 -6.35 -12.20 31.88
CA VAL A 534 -5.82 -11.79 30.60
C VAL A 534 -6.31 -10.38 30.22
N ASN A 535 -7.54 -10.03 30.56
CA ASN A 535 -8.12 -8.70 30.28
C ASN A 535 -7.51 -7.57 31.11
N ARG A 536 -6.66 -7.85 32.11
CA ARG A 536 -5.96 -6.80 32.88
C ARG A 536 -4.80 -6.22 32.08
N PRO A 537 -4.61 -4.90 32.05
CA PRO A 537 -3.54 -4.25 31.24
C PRO A 537 -2.12 -4.72 31.57
N GLN A 538 -1.85 -5.06 32.85
CA GLN A 538 -0.53 -5.48 33.35
C GLN A 538 -0.19 -6.93 33.01
N LEU A 539 -1.20 -7.72 32.62
CA LEU A 539 -1.05 -9.15 32.40
C LEU A 539 -1.09 -9.48 30.90
N ASN A 540 -0.33 -10.48 30.50
CA ASN A 540 -0.36 -11.06 29.18
C ASN A 540 -0.25 -12.60 29.26
N LEU A 541 -0.53 -13.30 28.17
CA LEU A 541 -0.46 -14.76 28.14
C LEU A 541 0.93 -15.29 28.48
N THR A 542 1.98 -14.59 28.10
CA THR A 542 3.36 -15.00 28.35
C THR A 542 3.68 -15.00 29.84
N ASN A 543 3.46 -13.87 30.54
CA ASN A 543 3.72 -13.81 31.98
C ASN A 543 2.78 -14.70 32.81
N LEU A 544 1.55 -14.89 32.37
CA LEU A 544 0.63 -15.84 33.02
C LEU A 544 1.04 -17.31 32.83
N SER A 545 1.65 -17.65 31.68
CA SER A 545 2.11 -19.01 31.42
C SER A 545 3.27 -19.45 32.29
N GLU A 546 4.10 -18.51 32.75
CA GLU A 546 5.19 -18.78 33.69
C GLU A 546 4.66 -19.21 35.08
N ILE A 547 3.42 -18.80 35.39
CA ILE A 547 2.78 -19.04 36.71
C ILE A 547 1.79 -20.21 36.63
N ILE A 548 1.20 -20.45 35.46
CA ILE A 548 0.13 -21.40 35.19
C ILE A 548 0.60 -22.47 34.22
N PRO A 549 1.20 -23.61 34.72
CA PRO A 549 1.74 -24.65 33.84
C PRO A 549 0.74 -25.17 32.78
N PRO A 550 -0.57 -25.41 33.10
CA PRO A 550 -1.53 -25.83 32.08
C PRO A 550 -1.72 -24.80 30.93
N LEU A 551 -1.58 -23.51 31.19
CA LEU A 551 -1.61 -22.49 30.13
C LEU A 551 -0.38 -22.63 29.24
N LYS A 552 0.80 -22.84 29.85
CA LYS A 552 2.04 -23.04 29.09
C LYS A 552 1.93 -24.23 28.12
N GLU A 553 1.36 -25.35 28.59
CA GLU A 553 1.13 -26.54 27.76
C GLU A 553 0.24 -26.21 26.53
N VAL A 554 -0.80 -25.39 26.71
CA VAL A 554 -1.68 -24.96 25.61
C VAL A 554 -0.93 -24.04 24.64
N LEU A 555 -0.16 -23.07 25.14
CA LEU A 555 0.63 -22.14 24.30
C LEU A 555 1.77 -22.84 23.54
N ASP A 556 2.26 -23.97 24.07
CA ASP A 556 3.34 -24.75 23.46
C ASP A 556 2.89 -25.77 22.41
N ARG A 557 1.59 -26.00 22.27
CA ARG A 557 1.03 -26.97 21.30
C ARG A 557 1.31 -26.62 19.83
N PRO A 558 1.17 -25.34 19.38
CA PRO A 558 1.45 -25.01 17.99
C PRO A 558 2.91 -25.32 17.63
N ASN A 559 3.14 -25.92 16.47
CA ASN A 559 4.49 -26.28 16.01
C ASN A 559 5.31 -25.05 15.55
N ASN A 560 4.63 -24.02 15.06
CA ASN A 560 5.24 -22.81 14.52
C ASN A 560 4.55 -21.55 15.06
N ARG A 561 5.29 -20.43 15.11
CA ARG A 561 4.78 -19.06 15.40
C ARG A 561 3.94 -18.96 16.70
N LYS A 562 4.35 -19.68 17.74
CA LYS A 562 3.65 -19.72 19.04
C LYS A 562 3.37 -18.34 19.60
N GLU A 563 4.37 -17.46 19.52
CA GLU A 563 4.30 -16.10 20.05
C GLU A 563 3.28 -15.24 19.27
N GLU A 564 3.25 -15.36 17.95
CA GLU A 564 2.26 -14.65 17.12
C GLU A 564 0.84 -15.16 17.39
N ILE A 565 0.67 -16.48 17.52
CA ILE A 565 -0.62 -17.10 17.85
C ILE A 565 -1.11 -16.66 19.22
N ALA A 566 -0.22 -16.65 20.21
CA ALA A 566 -0.54 -16.21 21.57
C ALA A 566 -0.90 -14.71 21.60
N GLU A 567 -0.13 -13.86 20.90
CA GLU A 567 -0.41 -12.43 20.78
C GLU A 567 -1.78 -12.19 20.11
N ALA A 568 -2.09 -12.89 19.02
CA ALA A 568 -3.38 -12.77 18.34
C ALA A 568 -4.55 -13.20 19.25
N ALA A 569 -4.42 -14.31 19.98
CA ALA A 569 -5.43 -14.77 20.95
C ALA A 569 -5.63 -13.75 22.08
N GLU A 570 -4.53 -13.20 22.62
CA GLU A 570 -4.59 -12.18 23.67
C GLU A 570 -5.30 -10.92 23.20
N ILE A 571 -4.98 -10.41 22.00
CA ILE A 571 -5.62 -9.23 21.41
C ILE A 571 -7.12 -9.49 21.23
N ARG A 572 -7.51 -10.65 20.69
CA ARG A 572 -8.93 -11.01 20.51
C ARG A 572 -9.70 -11.01 21.83
N MET A 573 -9.12 -11.56 22.90
CA MET A 573 -9.75 -11.56 24.23
C MET A 573 -9.85 -10.16 24.81
N LYS A 574 -8.75 -9.40 24.86
CA LYS A 574 -8.71 -8.06 25.46
C LYS A 574 -9.60 -7.04 24.74
N TYR A 575 -9.71 -7.16 23.44
CA TYR A 575 -10.45 -6.20 22.61
C TYR A 575 -11.80 -6.70 22.14
N LYS A 576 -12.27 -7.87 22.64
CA LYS A 576 -13.53 -8.50 22.21
C LYS A 576 -14.71 -7.54 22.16
N GLY A 577 -14.96 -6.79 23.23
CA GLY A 577 -16.09 -5.86 23.29
C GLY A 577 -15.97 -4.65 22.36
N TYR A 578 -14.74 -4.24 22.01
CA TYR A 578 -14.50 -3.19 21.01
C TYR A 578 -14.73 -3.74 19.60
N ILE A 579 -14.23 -4.92 19.30
CA ILE A 579 -14.39 -5.61 18.01
C ILE A 579 -15.87 -5.86 17.71
N GLU A 580 -16.63 -6.35 18.68
CA GLU A 580 -18.07 -6.62 18.54
C GLU A 580 -18.87 -5.33 18.26
N ARG A 581 -18.59 -4.26 18.98
CA ARG A 581 -19.24 -2.96 18.74
C ARG A 581 -18.93 -2.41 17.36
N GLU A 582 -17.69 -2.50 16.93
CA GLU A 582 -17.28 -1.98 15.63
C GLU A 582 -17.88 -2.79 14.47
N ARG A 583 -18.01 -4.13 14.63
CA ARG A 583 -18.72 -4.98 13.67
C ARG A 583 -20.18 -4.56 13.50
N ILE A 584 -20.89 -4.26 14.58
CA ILE A 584 -22.28 -3.79 14.51
C ILE A 584 -22.37 -2.47 13.74
N VAL A 585 -21.39 -1.57 13.90
CA VAL A 585 -21.35 -0.30 13.15
C VAL A 585 -21.07 -0.57 11.69
N ALA A 586 -20.09 -1.42 11.36
CA ALA A 586 -19.76 -1.81 10.00
C ALA A 586 -20.94 -2.47 9.28
N GLU A 587 -21.64 -3.41 9.93
CA GLU A 587 -22.83 -4.06 9.37
C GLU A 587 -23.96 -3.07 9.03
N LYS A 588 -24.13 -2.00 9.81
CA LYS A 588 -25.10 -0.95 9.48
C LYS A 588 -24.70 -0.20 8.22
N MET A 589 -23.42 0.06 8.04
CA MET A 589 -22.91 0.72 6.83
C MET A 589 -23.00 -0.18 5.61
N HIS A 590 -22.79 -1.51 5.74
CA HIS A 590 -23.03 -2.46 4.65
C HIS A 590 -24.45 -2.41 4.08
N ARG A 591 -25.44 -2.09 4.91
CA ARG A 591 -26.80 -1.90 4.41
C ARG A 591 -26.88 -0.76 3.39
N LEU A 592 -26.12 0.32 3.58
CA LEU A 592 -26.04 1.42 2.63
C LEU A 592 -25.19 1.05 1.40
N GLU A 593 -24.17 0.18 1.54
CA GLU A 593 -23.41 -0.37 0.41
C GLU A 593 -24.31 -1.23 -0.52
N ASN A 594 -25.26 -1.95 0.04
CA ASN A 594 -26.20 -2.77 -0.71
C ASN A 594 -27.32 -1.95 -1.38
N ILE A 595 -27.43 -0.66 -1.05
CA ILE A 595 -28.39 0.24 -1.71
C ILE A 595 -27.74 0.82 -2.97
N LYS A 596 -27.90 0.10 -4.09
CA LYS A 596 -27.46 0.58 -5.39
C LYS A 596 -28.32 1.77 -5.83
N ILE A 597 -27.65 2.82 -6.29
CA ILE A 597 -28.31 3.97 -6.92
C ILE A 597 -28.76 3.49 -8.31
N LYS A 598 -29.97 2.92 -8.38
CA LYS A 598 -30.53 2.39 -9.62
C LYS A 598 -31.16 3.52 -10.41
N GLY A 599 -30.89 3.48 -11.73
CA GLY A 599 -31.49 4.40 -12.65
C GLY A 599 -30.94 5.81 -12.39
N HIS A 600 -30.73 6.51 -13.40
CA HIS A 600 -30.00 7.73 -13.35
C HIS A 600 -30.85 8.82 -12.76
N PHE A 601 -30.46 9.25 -11.56
CA PHE A 601 -30.92 10.54 -11.10
C PHE A 601 -30.30 11.60 -12.02
N ASN A 602 -31.15 12.42 -12.64
CA ASN A 602 -30.69 13.69 -13.15
C ASN A 602 -30.41 14.58 -11.92
N TYR A 603 -29.16 14.51 -11.40
CA TYR A 603 -28.76 15.24 -10.19
C TYR A 603 -28.97 16.76 -10.35
N GLU A 604 -28.95 17.31 -11.58
CA GLU A 604 -29.24 18.73 -11.84
C GLU A 604 -30.63 19.14 -11.41
N GLU A 605 -31.62 18.26 -11.59
CA GLU A 605 -33.04 18.53 -11.30
C GLU A 605 -33.40 18.30 -9.83
N LEU A 606 -32.54 17.68 -9.03
CA LEU A 606 -32.82 17.35 -7.63
C LEU A 606 -32.68 18.56 -6.71
N GLN A 607 -33.70 19.38 -6.63
CA GLN A 607 -33.69 20.61 -5.81
C GLN A 607 -33.54 20.37 -4.30
N GLY A 608 -33.81 19.17 -3.80
CA GLY A 608 -33.63 18.78 -2.41
C GLY A 608 -32.18 18.56 -1.98
N LEU A 609 -31.24 18.46 -2.94
CA LEU A 609 -29.81 18.32 -2.67
C LEU A 609 -29.09 19.65 -2.70
N SER A 610 -28.04 19.81 -1.88
CA SER A 610 -27.18 20.98 -1.94
C SER A 610 -26.49 21.10 -3.31
N THR A 611 -26.15 22.34 -3.73
CA THR A 611 -25.50 22.58 -5.03
C THR A 611 -24.16 21.86 -5.11
N GLU A 612 -23.39 21.86 -4.02
CA GLU A 612 -22.11 21.13 -3.93
C GLU A 612 -22.32 19.62 -4.09
N CYS A 613 -23.29 19.06 -3.36
CA CYS A 613 -23.65 17.64 -3.46
C CYS A 613 -23.99 17.26 -4.91
N ARG A 614 -24.86 18.01 -5.57
CA ARG A 614 -25.25 17.75 -6.97
C ARG A 614 -24.04 17.71 -7.91
N GLN A 615 -23.17 18.72 -7.84
CA GLN A 615 -21.96 18.80 -8.66
C GLN A 615 -21.00 17.61 -8.42
N LYS A 616 -20.83 17.23 -7.16
CA LYS A 616 -19.97 16.09 -6.78
C LYS A 616 -20.56 14.77 -7.24
N LEU A 617 -21.85 14.54 -7.05
CA LEU A 617 -22.53 13.32 -7.50
C LEU A 617 -22.52 13.19 -9.04
N MET A 618 -22.69 14.30 -9.78
CA MET A 618 -22.56 14.30 -11.24
C MET A 618 -21.16 13.91 -11.70
N LYS A 619 -20.14 14.44 -11.03
CA LYS A 619 -18.74 14.16 -11.38
C LYS A 619 -18.35 12.72 -11.07
N ILE A 620 -18.69 12.22 -9.88
CA ILE A 620 -18.17 10.95 -9.33
C ILE A 620 -19.05 9.76 -9.74
N GLN A 621 -20.36 9.97 -9.92
CA GLN A 621 -21.33 8.93 -10.28
C GLN A 621 -21.24 7.70 -9.36
N PRO A 622 -21.50 7.84 -8.04
CA PRO A 622 -21.37 6.74 -7.09
C PRO A 622 -22.39 5.64 -7.39
N GLU A 623 -21.97 4.39 -7.25
CA GLU A 623 -22.81 3.22 -7.51
C GLU A 623 -23.75 2.89 -6.34
N THR A 624 -23.34 3.26 -5.12
CA THR A 624 -24.09 2.95 -3.91
C THR A 624 -24.29 4.19 -3.03
N LEU A 625 -25.31 4.13 -2.16
CA LEU A 625 -25.61 5.23 -1.25
C LEU A 625 -24.49 5.44 -0.21
N ALA A 626 -23.78 4.37 0.20
CA ALA A 626 -22.62 4.49 1.06
C ALA A 626 -21.46 5.21 0.38
N GLN A 627 -21.20 4.93 -0.90
CA GLN A 627 -20.20 5.68 -1.68
C GLN A 627 -20.58 7.16 -1.76
N ALA A 628 -21.85 7.47 -2.07
CA ALA A 628 -22.33 8.85 -2.06
C ALA A 628 -22.09 9.55 -0.72
N SER A 629 -22.31 8.87 0.41
CA SER A 629 -22.15 9.44 1.75
C SER A 629 -20.69 9.77 2.12
N ARG A 630 -19.71 9.16 1.45
CA ARG A 630 -18.28 9.38 1.68
C ARG A 630 -17.69 10.50 0.82
N ILE A 631 -18.43 11.00 -0.15
CA ILE A 631 -17.98 12.09 -1.01
C ILE A 631 -17.90 13.38 -0.21
N PRO A 632 -16.75 14.07 -0.13
CA PRO A 632 -16.65 15.37 0.52
C PRO A 632 -17.62 16.39 -0.08
N GLY A 633 -18.47 16.99 0.75
CA GLY A 633 -19.53 17.92 0.30
C GLY A 633 -20.90 17.27 0.16
N VAL A 634 -21.03 15.96 0.40
CA VAL A 634 -22.32 15.27 0.55
C VAL A 634 -22.63 15.15 2.04
N SER A 635 -23.74 15.76 2.48
CA SER A 635 -24.16 15.77 3.87
C SER A 635 -25.07 14.59 4.23
N PRO A 636 -25.23 14.24 5.53
CA PRO A 636 -26.23 13.25 5.95
C PRO A 636 -27.66 13.60 5.53
N SER A 637 -28.00 14.89 5.42
CA SER A 637 -29.30 15.33 4.92
C SER A 637 -29.47 15.06 3.43
N ASP A 638 -28.42 15.21 2.62
CA ASP A 638 -28.45 14.86 1.20
C ASP A 638 -28.70 13.35 1.01
N ILE A 639 -28.05 12.52 1.84
CA ILE A 639 -28.26 11.06 1.84
C ILE A 639 -29.70 10.68 2.20
N ASN A 640 -30.29 11.35 3.19
CA ASN A 640 -31.70 11.14 3.55
C ASN A 640 -32.64 11.52 2.41
N VAL A 641 -32.37 12.64 1.72
CA VAL A 641 -33.16 13.02 0.52
C VAL A 641 -33.04 11.95 -0.56
N MET A 642 -31.83 11.43 -0.81
CA MET A 642 -31.64 10.35 -1.79
C MET A 642 -32.40 9.07 -1.38
N LEU A 643 -32.38 8.68 -0.09
CA LEU A 643 -33.15 7.53 0.41
C LEU A 643 -34.66 7.70 0.12
N VAL A 644 -35.21 8.86 0.43
CA VAL A 644 -36.62 9.16 0.17
C VAL A 644 -36.94 9.08 -1.32
N LEU A 645 -36.08 9.65 -2.17
CA LEU A 645 -36.26 9.60 -3.64
C LEU A 645 -36.17 8.17 -4.21
N MET A 646 -35.46 7.28 -3.53
CA MET A 646 -35.34 5.85 -3.84
C MET A 646 -36.50 5.02 -3.27
N GLY A 647 -37.48 5.66 -2.59
CA GLY A 647 -38.63 4.98 -1.98
C GLY A 647 -38.27 4.14 -0.74
N ARG A 648 -37.28 4.55 0.02
CA ARG A 648 -36.77 3.85 1.23
C ARG A 648 -36.74 4.74 2.46
#